data_9ff2bae5cf348b00f04311879a8a4819
#
_entry.id   9ff2bae5cf348b00f04311879a8a4819
#
_cell.length_a   1.000
_cell.length_b   1.000
_cell.length_c   1.000
_cell.angle_alpha   90.00
_cell.angle_beta   90.00
_cell.angle_gamma   90.00
#
_symmetry.space_group_name_H-M   'P 1'
#
loop_
_entity.id
_entity.type
_entity.pdbx_description
1 polymer ?
#
loop_
_entity_poly.entity_id
_entity_poly.type
_entity_poly.pdbx_seq_one_letter_code
_entity_poly.pdbx_strand_id
1 'polypeptide(L)'
;MIISSAIRSATFWFLYLISGWLFFAIATAAPLEDIATTKTINAEVALAISIVDPRPYQVVQRKGYVPQFAHGHQPGGAATGYADVRIQYTIAETFVGRVVEFDTLQYRTRLFPEMTGQPNDWQSIPFLVNGTTVTALARISAGGWYHLDLRCLNNGQTIAEGSVQPVGVGELFLIAGQSYATNTNEEILKVSDAGRRVAAYNFRTMKWQVANDPQPTADQSDGGSIWPAFGDLLVSTLQVPVGMANVAYGGTSSAQWQPDNNLFAQLAETGRNLKPFRSVLWQQGESDVIGRVSVDDYFKNITTLRDAASKAWGYSTPWLLAKSTLHPTVYNDPAGESRIRQAIERLVAQPGFLPGPDTDVLDGEHRGGPNSRRHFTGIGQRNAAALWFASVLPLINQPRPNHEVVLRALPELHLLEPSWNSSVVYRESSVLIQVAEAQPPTARLAFEASKVLAVTVASSSRPLMEGRDWTLCEDRRTLIFPGSLPLDSISAEQMFPPSDTPNSYRHRASDPQQNLLYQPGRWFHDRNIEINYQRAGQLAGDAPADSTNCYQPELMKRTLAKLQCGQPLHIAISGDSISTGLDASFVSFAPPYQMGYPELVAAQIQDTFNCQVALTNRAVAGWSVANGNQDTEAMIAARPDLIIIAYGMNDVGRRDPDWYAQQTRQLVATFQSRLPEADILLVASMLGNAEWIHTPREMFARYRDELRKLTGPGVALADLTEVWQLLLRHKHDLDLTGNGLNHPNDFGHRLYAQAILSVLVEKK
;
A
#
# COMPACT_ATOMS: atom_id res chain seq x y z
N MET A 1 14.05 -6.80 65.33
CA MET A 1 14.23 -5.41 65.75
C MET A 1 13.27 -4.59 64.92
N ILE A 2 12.04 -4.34 65.39
CA ILE A 2 11.68 -3.24 66.31
C ILE A 2 11.76 -1.94 65.48
N ILE A 3 10.73 -1.09 65.19
CA ILE A 3 9.41 -0.75 65.76
C ILE A 3 8.78 0.15 64.69
N SER A 4 7.60 0.03 64.17
CA SER A 4 6.25 0.45 64.57
C SER A 4 6.09 1.98 64.78
N SER A 5 5.11 2.62 64.14
CA SER A 5 3.81 3.13 64.63
C SER A 5 3.28 4.15 63.60
N ALA A 6 2.14 4.10 63.04
CA ALA A 6 0.74 4.08 63.51
C ALA A 6 0.17 5.44 63.89
N ILE A 7 -1.01 5.74 63.36
CA ILE A 7 -2.17 6.46 63.95
C ILE A 7 -2.23 7.98 63.72
N ARG A 8 -3.29 8.68 63.34
CA ARG A 8 -4.78 8.62 63.30
C ARG A 8 -5.28 9.85 62.54
N SER A 9 -6.25 9.77 61.74
CA SER A 9 -7.69 10.12 61.84
C SER A 9 -8.05 11.43 62.62
N ALA A 10 -8.81 12.33 61.96
CA ALA A 10 -9.93 13.04 62.55
C ALA A 10 -10.79 13.77 61.51
N THR A 11 -12.02 13.38 61.51
CA THR A 11 -13.22 14.00 60.96
C THR A 11 -13.56 15.29 61.70
N PHE A 12 -14.08 16.32 61.04
CA PHE A 12 -14.93 17.31 61.67
C PHE A 12 -16.01 17.85 60.76
N TRP A 13 -17.25 17.60 61.16
CA TRP A 13 -18.49 18.22 60.71
C TRP A 13 -18.64 19.60 61.33
N PHE A 14 -19.24 20.59 60.65
CA PHE A 14 -20.04 21.62 61.29
C PHE A 14 -21.19 22.07 60.39
N LEU A 15 -22.41 21.77 60.83
CA LEU A 15 -23.68 22.40 60.44
C LEU A 15 -23.74 23.77 61.11
N TYR A 16 -24.33 24.79 60.50
CA TYR A 16 -25.13 25.82 61.13
C TYR A 16 -26.35 26.19 60.33
N LEU A 17 -27.51 25.92 60.92
CA LEU A 17 -28.84 26.49 60.67
C LEU A 17 -28.94 27.86 61.26
N ILE A 18 -29.86 28.71 60.74
CA ILE A 18 -30.93 29.44 61.49
C ILE A 18 -31.43 30.61 60.63
N SER A 19 -32.66 30.50 60.22
CA SER A 19 -33.89 31.31 60.47
C SER A 19 -33.82 32.78 60.03
N GLY A 20 -34.64 33.28 59.14
CA GLY A 20 -36.08 33.35 59.14
C GLY A 20 -36.46 34.83 59.19
N TRP A 21 -37.31 35.29 58.33
CA TRP A 21 -38.40 36.25 58.64
C TRP A 21 -39.33 36.44 57.44
N LEU A 22 -40.57 36.02 57.61
CA LEU A 22 -41.72 36.34 56.77
C LEU A 22 -42.05 37.82 56.89
N PHE A 23 -42.33 38.49 55.77
CA PHE A 23 -43.20 39.62 55.67
C PHE A 23 -44.19 39.46 54.54
N PHE A 24 -45.47 39.31 54.92
CA PHE A 24 -46.63 39.45 54.04
C PHE A 24 -46.83 40.92 53.72
N ALA A 25 -46.97 41.27 52.45
CA ALA A 25 -47.62 42.47 52.00
C ALA A 25 -48.55 42.17 50.90
N ILE A 26 -49.86 42.34 51.19
CA ILE A 26 -50.95 42.32 50.21
C ILE A 26 -50.91 43.65 49.48
N ALA A 27 -50.82 43.60 48.16
CA ALA A 27 -51.09 44.76 47.31
C ALA A 27 -51.94 44.34 46.06
N THR A 28 -52.99 45.01 45.96
CA THR A 28 -54.12 45.04 45.08
C THR A 28 -53.78 44.95 43.58
N ALA A 29 -54.64 44.25 42.85
CA ALA A 29 -54.70 44.13 41.39
C ALA A 29 -54.89 45.49 40.71
N ALA A 30 -54.11 45.72 39.64
CA ALA A 30 -54.36 46.71 38.59
C ALA A 30 -54.16 46.02 37.22
N PRO A 31 -54.81 46.47 36.16
CA PRO A 31 -55.15 45.66 35.00
C PRO A 31 -53.97 45.42 34.05
N LEU A 32 -54.01 44.28 33.40
CA LEU A 32 -53.16 43.88 32.26
C LEU A 32 -53.27 44.90 31.12
N GLU A 33 -52.26 45.70 30.92
CA GLU A 33 -51.99 46.35 29.64
C GLU A 33 -51.01 45.49 28.88
N ASP A 34 -51.39 45.09 27.64
CA ASP A 34 -50.56 44.45 26.62
C ASP A 34 -49.28 45.24 26.39
N ILE A 35 -48.16 44.70 26.78
CA ILE A 35 -46.85 45.12 26.27
C ILE A 35 -46.25 43.92 25.51
N ALA A 36 -46.69 43.81 24.27
CA ALA A 36 -45.91 43.10 23.25
C ALA A 36 -44.61 43.85 22.98
N THR A 37 -43.61 43.67 23.84
CA THR A 37 -42.25 44.05 23.47
C THR A 37 -41.61 42.91 22.72
N THR A 38 -41.80 42.90 21.41
CA THR A 38 -40.91 42.25 20.43
C THR A 38 -39.56 42.92 20.63
N LYS A 39 -38.74 42.34 21.51
CA LYS A 39 -37.30 42.66 21.50
C LYS A 39 -36.75 42.03 20.24
N THR A 40 -36.55 42.83 19.20
CA THR A 40 -35.73 42.55 18.04
C THR A 40 -34.36 42.19 18.59
N ILE A 41 -33.99 40.91 18.51
CA ILE A 41 -32.64 40.45 18.77
C ILE A 41 -31.79 41.05 17.65
N ASN A 42 -30.95 42.01 18.01
CA ASN A 42 -29.93 42.52 17.06
C ASN A 42 -29.08 41.35 16.55
N ALA A 43 -29.02 41.21 15.26
CA ALA A 43 -28.40 40.11 14.50
C ALA A 43 -26.89 40.24 14.49
N GLU A 44 -26.21 40.19 15.64
CA GLU A 44 -24.72 40.36 15.64
C GLU A 44 -23.88 39.25 16.26
N VAL A 45 -24.47 38.21 16.88
CA VAL A 45 -23.67 37.09 17.40
C VAL A 45 -24.40 35.78 17.16
N ALA A 46 -24.00 35.00 16.14
CA ALA A 46 -24.46 33.64 15.98
C ALA A 46 -24.01 32.77 17.17
N LEU A 47 -24.90 31.87 17.63
CA LEU A 47 -24.57 30.94 18.71
C LEU A 47 -23.49 29.95 18.25
N ALA A 48 -22.62 29.52 19.15
CA ALA A 48 -21.59 28.55 18.85
C ALA A 48 -22.18 27.12 18.77
N ILE A 49 -21.92 26.40 17.68
CA ILE A 49 -22.16 24.97 17.53
C ILE A 49 -20.94 24.20 18.07
N SER A 50 -21.17 23.30 19.03
CA SER A 50 -20.14 22.37 19.50
C SER A 50 -20.29 21.04 18.79
N ILE A 51 -19.42 20.78 17.79
CA ILE A 51 -19.44 19.55 17.00
C ILE A 51 -18.79 18.43 17.80
N VAL A 52 -19.54 17.34 18.04
CA VAL A 52 -19.10 16.16 18.79
C VAL A 52 -18.58 15.07 17.84
N ASP A 53 -19.17 14.98 16.64
CA ASP A 53 -18.83 14.04 15.58
C ASP A 53 -19.08 14.73 14.22
N PRO A 54 -18.16 14.73 13.24
CA PRO A 54 -16.82 14.14 13.32
C PRO A 54 -15.86 14.95 14.22
N ARG A 55 -14.76 14.30 14.61
CA ARG A 55 -13.71 14.88 15.45
C ARG A 55 -12.53 15.35 14.60
N PRO A 56 -11.69 16.28 15.08
CA PRO A 56 -10.46 16.63 14.39
C PRO A 56 -9.59 15.40 14.09
N TYR A 57 -9.02 15.33 12.89
CA TYR A 57 -8.24 14.21 12.32
C TYR A 57 -9.03 12.92 12.08
N GLN A 58 -10.34 12.92 12.25
CA GLN A 58 -11.16 11.74 11.95
C GLN A 58 -11.14 11.41 10.47
N VAL A 59 -10.87 10.15 10.16
CA VAL A 59 -10.98 9.60 8.81
C VAL A 59 -12.23 8.72 8.73
N VAL A 60 -13.08 8.99 7.76
CA VAL A 60 -14.30 8.22 7.49
C VAL A 60 -14.08 7.36 6.24
N GLN A 61 -14.45 6.07 6.32
CA GLN A 61 -14.28 5.13 5.22
C GLN A 61 -15.03 5.58 3.97
N ARG A 62 -14.32 5.76 2.86
CA ARG A 62 -14.91 6.08 1.56
C ARG A 62 -15.61 4.88 0.93
N LYS A 63 -16.63 5.17 0.12
CA LYS A 63 -17.38 4.24 -0.72
C LYS A 63 -17.66 4.86 -2.09
N GLY A 64 -18.21 4.07 -3.02
CA GLY A 64 -18.62 4.56 -4.34
C GLY A 64 -17.48 5.08 -5.21
N TYR A 65 -16.23 4.78 -4.87
CA TYR A 65 -15.11 5.01 -5.77
C TYR A 65 -15.15 3.95 -6.87
N VAL A 66 -14.92 4.38 -8.09
CA VAL A 66 -14.65 3.46 -9.19
C VAL A 66 -13.19 3.09 -9.03
N PRO A 67 -12.84 1.81 -8.85
CA PRO A 67 -11.47 1.38 -9.05
C PRO A 67 -11.05 1.90 -10.41
N GLN A 68 -9.98 2.66 -10.52
CA GLN A 68 -9.61 3.42 -11.73
C GLN A 68 -9.24 2.53 -12.93
N PHE A 69 -9.62 1.27 -12.91
CA PHE A 69 -9.20 0.16 -13.75
C PHE A 69 -10.20 -0.30 -14.78
N ALA A 70 -11.36 0.33 -14.84
CA ALA A 70 -12.27 0.12 -15.95
C ALA A 70 -11.85 1.02 -17.12
N HIS A 71 -10.98 0.47 -17.98
CA HIS A 71 -10.77 0.87 -19.38
C HIS A 71 -10.83 2.36 -19.77
N GLY A 72 -9.69 2.94 -20.14
CA GLY A 72 -9.61 4.04 -21.10
C GLY A 72 -10.11 5.40 -20.64
N HIS A 73 -10.47 5.59 -19.39
CA HIS A 73 -10.81 6.90 -18.86
C HIS A 73 -9.56 7.54 -18.26
N GLN A 74 -9.25 8.74 -18.74
CA GLN A 74 -8.32 9.65 -18.07
C GLN A 74 -8.69 9.71 -16.59
N PRO A 75 -7.77 9.45 -15.65
CA PRO A 75 -8.08 9.56 -14.25
C PRO A 75 -8.33 11.02 -13.92
N GLY A 76 -9.57 11.37 -13.71
CA GLY A 76 -9.89 12.56 -12.96
C GLY A 76 -9.43 12.35 -11.52
N GLY A 77 -8.34 12.99 -11.14
CA GLY A 77 -7.76 13.09 -9.81
C GLY A 77 -7.84 11.85 -8.90
N ALA A 78 -6.75 11.50 -8.25
CA ALA A 78 -6.60 10.30 -7.43
C ALA A 78 -7.61 10.09 -6.29
N ALA A 79 -8.41 11.09 -5.94
CA ALA A 79 -9.41 11.05 -4.89
C ALA A 79 -10.82 10.83 -5.45
N THR A 80 -11.21 9.57 -5.69
CA THR A 80 -12.57 9.25 -6.10
C THR A 80 -13.36 8.60 -4.96
N GLY A 81 -14.71 8.76 -5.00
CA GLY A 81 -15.61 8.25 -3.98
C GLY A 81 -16.10 9.32 -3.03
N TYR A 82 -16.84 8.89 -2.02
CA TYR A 82 -17.44 9.75 -1.00
C TYR A 82 -17.70 8.98 0.30
N ALA A 83 -18.02 9.70 1.36
CA ALA A 83 -18.64 9.13 2.56
C ALA A 83 -19.89 9.93 2.96
N ASP A 84 -20.87 9.26 3.56
CA ASP A 84 -21.95 9.93 4.31
C ASP A 84 -21.44 10.10 5.74
N VAL A 85 -20.88 11.28 6.02
CA VAL A 85 -20.26 11.63 7.29
C VAL A 85 -21.35 11.97 8.30
N ARG A 86 -21.37 11.24 9.42
CA ARG A 86 -22.29 11.56 10.51
C ARG A 86 -21.87 12.88 11.15
N ILE A 87 -22.81 13.77 11.30
CA ILE A 87 -22.65 15.02 12.05
C ILE A 87 -23.48 14.90 13.32
N GLN A 88 -22.85 15.11 14.44
CA GLN A 88 -23.53 15.23 15.73
C GLN A 88 -22.98 16.44 16.46
N TYR A 89 -23.87 17.34 16.91
CA TYR A 89 -23.48 18.53 17.61
C TYR A 89 -24.49 18.93 18.67
N THR A 90 -24.06 19.80 19.58
CA THR A 90 -24.91 20.49 20.55
C THR A 90 -24.83 22.00 20.32
N ILE A 91 -25.91 22.70 20.50
CA ILE A 91 -25.94 24.17 20.52
C ILE A 91 -25.71 24.59 21.96
N ALA A 92 -24.73 25.46 22.20
CA ALA A 92 -24.37 25.88 23.54
C ALA A 92 -25.57 26.57 24.25
N GLU A 93 -25.90 26.11 25.45
CA GLU A 93 -26.92 26.70 26.31
C GLU A 93 -26.46 28.03 26.91
N THR A 94 -26.35 29.09 26.12
CA THR A 94 -26.14 30.44 26.66
C THR A 94 -27.44 31.21 26.86
N PHE A 95 -28.56 30.57 26.62
CA PHE A 95 -29.88 31.12 26.94
C PHE A 95 -30.68 30.16 27.81
N VAL A 96 -30.83 30.53 29.06
CA VAL A 96 -31.68 29.83 30.02
C VAL A 96 -33.12 29.70 29.47
N GLY A 97 -33.49 28.45 29.17
CA GLY A 97 -34.89 28.02 29.00
C GLY A 97 -35.53 28.14 27.63
N ARG A 98 -34.82 28.33 26.51
CA ARG A 98 -35.39 28.27 25.18
C ARG A 98 -34.64 27.29 24.28
N VAL A 99 -35.36 26.30 23.75
CA VAL A 99 -34.88 25.50 22.60
C VAL A 99 -34.68 26.48 21.44
N VAL A 100 -33.47 26.49 20.87
CA VAL A 100 -33.17 27.31 19.69
C VAL A 100 -33.89 26.66 18.51
N GLU A 101 -35.00 27.24 18.07
CA GLU A 101 -35.72 26.76 16.89
C GLU A 101 -35.00 27.22 15.62
N PHE A 102 -34.65 26.27 14.75
CA PHE A 102 -34.14 26.50 13.41
C PHE A 102 -34.84 25.59 12.42
N ASP A 103 -35.02 26.10 11.19
CA ASP A 103 -35.75 25.40 10.13
C ASP A 103 -34.80 24.72 9.14
N THR A 104 -33.55 25.14 9.05
CA THR A 104 -32.61 24.68 8.05
C THR A 104 -31.21 24.45 8.68
N LEU A 105 -30.65 23.26 8.43
CA LEU A 105 -29.25 22.94 8.68
C LEU A 105 -28.49 22.92 7.37
N GLN A 106 -27.39 23.64 7.29
CA GLN A 106 -26.50 23.64 6.14
C GLN A 106 -25.08 23.26 6.54
N TYR A 107 -24.38 22.62 5.59
CA TYR A 107 -22.96 22.34 5.73
C TYR A 107 -22.20 22.81 4.48
N ARG A 108 -20.94 23.08 4.67
CA ARG A 108 -19.98 23.40 3.62
C ARG A 108 -18.65 22.71 3.91
N THR A 109 -17.92 22.29 2.85
CA THR A 109 -16.56 21.79 2.99
C THR A 109 -15.57 22.68 2.25
N ARG A 110 -14.44 22.96 2.87
CA ARG A 110 -13.31 23.68 2.27
C ARG A 110 -12.06 22.82 2.37
N LEU A 111 -11.30 22.67 1.28
CA LEU A 111 -10.03 21.93 1.30
C LEU A 111 -8.94 22.71 2.01
N PHE A 112 -8.05 21.99 2.68
CA PHE A 112 -6.77 22.51 3.08
C PHE A 112 -5.91 22.82 1.85
N PRO A 113 -4.97 23.78 1.94
CA PRO A 113 -4.05 24.08 0.85
C PRO A 113 -3.34 22.83 0.33
N GLU A 114 -3.12 22.75 -0.97
CA GLU A 114 -2.41 21.67 -1.66
C GLU A 114 -3.05 20.26 -1.56
N MET A 115 -4.27 20.16 -1.01
CA MET A 115 -4.99 18.89 -0.93
C MET A 115 -5.82 18.66 -2.20
N THR A 116 -5.94 17.38 -2.57
CA THR A 116 -6.85 16.93 -3.63
C THR A 116 -8.21 16.63 -3.05
N GLY A 117 -9.28 16.87 -3.81
CA GLY A 117 -10.65 16.60 -3.39
C GLY A 117 -11.64 17.54 -4.06
N GLN A 118 -12.92 17.41 -3.71
CA GLN A 118 -13.99 18.25 -4.22
C GLN A 118 -14.73 18.92 -3.06
N PRO A 119 -14.41 20.17 -2.74
CA PRO A 119 -15.15 20.93 -1.75
C PRO A 119 -16.56 21.26 -2.29
N ASN A 120 -17.46 21.55 -1.40
CA ASN A 120 -18.81 22.03 -1.74
C ASN A 120 -19.10 23.35 -1.03
N ASP A 121 -19.93 24.16 -1.67
CA ASP A 121 -20.51 25.34 -1.05
C ASP A 121 -21.70 24.94 -0.13
N TRP A 122 -22.34 25.90 0.53
CA TRP A 122 -23.42 25.65 1.46
C TRP A 122 -24.55 24.79 0.88
N GLN A 123 -24.80 23.65 1.50
CA GLN A 123 -25.87 22.70 1.11
C GLN A 123 -26.75 22.40 2.31
N SER A 124 -28.07 22.45 2.10
CA SER A 124 -29.04 22.04 3.11
C SER A 124 -29.08 20.52 3.23
N ILE A 125 -29.13 20.01 4.46
CA ILE A 125 -29.24 18.58 4.75
C ILE A 125 -30.37 18.31 5.75
N PRO A 126 -31.06 17.14 5.62
CA PRO A 126 -31.98 16.67 6.62
C PRO A 126 -31.30 16.43 7.97
N PHE A 127 -31.99 16.73 9.04
CA PHE A 127 -31.49 16.56 10.41
C PHE A 127 -32.56 16.02 11.35
N LEU A 128 -32.12 15.44 12.47
CA LEU A 128 -32.97 14.97 13.56
C LEU A 128 -32.54 15.67 14.82
N VAL A 129 -33.49 16.15 15.61
CA VAL A 129 -33.27 16.76 16.91
C VAL A 129 -33.74 15.83 18.00
N ASN A 130 -32.86 15.57 18.98
CA ASN A 130 -33.21 14.80 20.18
C ASN A 130 -32.66 15.54 21.41
N GLY A 131 -33.55 16.25 22.11
CA GLY A 131 -33.15 17.17 23.17
C GLY A 131 -32.29 18.31 22.61
N THR A 132 -31.10 18.48 23.17
CA THR A 132 -30.08 19.45 22.71
C THR A 132 -29.16 18.93 21.62
N THR A 133 -29.29 17.65 21.26
CA THR A 133 -28.42 17.00 20.28
C THR A 133 -29.08 17.00 18.90
N VAL A 134 -28.35 17.48 17.90
CA VAL A 134 -28.72 17.43 16.49
C VAL A 134 -27.86 16.40 15.77
N THR A 135 -28.49 15.58 14.95
CA THR A 135 -27.81 14.56 14.12
C THR A 135 -28.20 14.71 12.66
N ALA A 136 -27.21 14.67 11.78
CA ALA A 136 -27.39 14.73 10.32
C ALA A 136 -26.35 13.85 9.60
N LEU A 137 -26.53 13.66 8.29
CA LEU A 137 -25.56 12.98 7.41
C LEU A 137 -25.17 13.94 6.28
N ALA A 138 -23.88 14.30 6.21
CA ALA A 138 -23.33 15.10 5.13
C ALA A 138 -22.58 14.22 4.15
N ARG A 139 -22.88 14.35 2.85
CA ARG A 139 -22.10 13.65 1.82
C ARG A 139 -20.87 14.44 1.47
N ILE A 140 -19.70 13.91 1.82
CA ILE A 140 -18.39 14.53 1.58
C ILE A 140 -17.59 13.68 0.59
N SER A 141 -17.04 14.31 -0.44
CA SER A 141 -16.19 13.65 -1.43
C SER A 141 -14.88 13.13 -0.80
N ALA A 142 -14.37 12.00 -1.29
CA ALA A 142 -13.07 11.54 -0.91
C ALA A 142 -11.99 12.56 -1.32
N GLY A 143 -10.93 12.64 -0.53
CA GLY A 143 -9.86 13.62 -0.76
C GLY A 143 -9.15 13.96 0.53
N GLY A 144 -8.25 14.94 0.47
CA GLY A 144 -7.42 15.40 1.57
C GLY A 144 -8.18 15.87 2.80
N TRP A 145 -7.55 16.73 3.60
CA TRP A 145 -8.22 17.29 4.78
C TRP A 145 -9.20 18.39 4.40
N TYR A 146 -10.37 18.34 5.04
CA TYR A 146 -11.41 19.35 4.90
C TYR A 146 -11.62 20.13 6.22
N HIS A 147 -11.97 21.42 6.08
CA HIS A 147 -12.76 22.14 7.06
C HIS A 147 -14.22 21.79 6.81
N LEU A 148 -14.95 21.32 7.81
CA LEU A 148 -16.38 21.10 7.77
C LEU A 148 -17.06 22.21 8.57
N ASP A 149 -17.69 23.12 7.88
CA ASP A 149 -18.46 24.24 8.45
C ASP A 149 -19.93 23.88 8.52
N LEU A 150 -20.59 24.21 9.61
CA LEU A 150 -22.03 24.06 9.85
C LEU A 150 -22.68 25.39 10.15
N ARG A 151 -23.92 25.58 9.70
CA ARG A 151 -24.76 26.68 10.15
C ARG A 151 -26.23 26.26 10.25
N CYS A 152 -26.90 26.79 11.28
CA CYS A 152 -28.36 26.69 11.45
C CYS A 152 -29.01 28.00 11.03
N LEU A 153 -30.05 27.90 10.25
CA LEU A 153 -30.81 29.07 9.79
C LEU A 153 -32.20 29.02 10.39
N ASN A 154 -32.79 30.22 10.65
CA ASN A 154 -34.18 30.42 10.94
C ASN A 154 -34.68 31.54 10.02
N ASN A 155 -35.67 31.26 9.18
CA ASN A 155 -36.18 32.20 8.17
C ASN A 155 -35.07 32.83 7.30
N GLY A 156 -34.05 32.00 6.93
CA GLY A 156 -32.92 32.40 6.10
C GLY A 156 -31.81 33.17 6.82
N GLN A 157 -31.95 33.49 8.09
CA GLN A 157 -30.92 34.13 8.89
C GLN A 157 -30.10 33.11 9.67
N THR A 158 -28.75 33.23 9.66
CA THR A 158 -27.85 32.38 10.44
C THR A 158 -28.00 32.69 11.93
N ILE A 159 -28.40 31.69 12.72
CA ILE A 159 -28.60 31.82 14.16
C ILE A 159 -27.54 31.07 14.98
N ALA A 160 -26.89 30.07 14.37
CA ALA A 160 -25.78 29.33 15.00
C ALA A 160 -24.83 28.84 13.92
N GLU A 161 -23.52 28.78 14.26
CA GLU A 161 -22.51 28.27 13.38
C GLU A 161 -21.37 27.57 14.14
N GLY A 162 -20.63 26.70 13.46
CA GLY A 162 -19.48 26.01 13.98
C GLY A 162 -18.66 25.31 12.92
N SER A 163 -17.46 24.91 13.27
CA SER A 163 -16.54 24.26 12.36
C SER A 163 -15.73 23.19 13.06
N VAL A 164 -15.39 22.12 12.33
CA VAL A 164 -14.45 21.09 12.76
C VAL A 164 -13.43 20.84 11.67
N GLN A 165 -12.17 20.66 12.09
CA GLN A 165 -11.04 20.47 11.19
C GLN A 165 -9.85 19.80 11.89
N PRO A 166 -9.01 19.05 11.15
CA PRO A 166 -9.25 18.51 9.81
C PRO A 166 -10.18 17.29 9.88
N VAL A 167 -10.98 17.07 8.83
CA VAL A 167 -11.82 15.88 8.64
C VAL A 167 -11.46 15.25 7.31
N GLY A 168 -11.32 13.94 7.26
CA GLY A 168 -10.91 13.20 6.06
C GLY A 168 -11.92 12.17 5.59
N VAL A 169 -11.98 11.96 4.29
CA VAL A 169 -12.74 10.86 3.67
C VAL A 169 -11.77 10.01 2.86
N GLY A 170 -11.46 8.81 3.36
CA GLY A 170 -10.41 7.98 2.78
C GLY A 170 -10.51 6.51 3.20
N GLU A 171 -9.38 5.90 3.53
CA GLU A 171 -9.31 4.50 3.93
C GLU A 171 -9.18 4.37 5.45
N LEU A 172 -9.91 3.44 6.03
CA LEU A 172 -9.92 3.19 7.47
C LEU A 172 -9.68 1.71 7.75
N PHE A 173 -8.76 1.40 8.67
CA PHE A 173 -8.38 0.05 9.04
C PHE A 173 -8.46 -0.17 10.54
N LEU A 174 -8.83 -1.40 10.94
CA LEU A 174 -8.74 -1.87 12.31
C LEU A 174 -7.59 -2.87 12.41
N ILE A 175 -6.60 -2.58 13.25
CA ILE A 175 -5.40 -3.39 13.45
C ILE A 175 -5.57 -4.20 14.72
N ALA A 176 -5.28 -5.50 14.64
CA ALA A 176 -5.30 -6.41 15.77
C ALA A 176 -4.20 -7.46 15.64
N GLY A 177 -3.86 -8.13 16.73
CA GLY A 177 -2.80 -9.13 16.76
C GLY A 177 -1.86 -8.97 17.94
N GLN A 178 -0.59 -9.36 17.76
CA GLN A 178 0.40 -9.33 18.84
C GLN A 178 1.51 -8.28 18.61
N SER A 179 2.64 -8.44 19.27
CA SER A 179 3.69 -7.42 19.39
C SER A 179 4.19 -6.82 18.07
N TYR A 180 4.30 -7.59 16.99
CA TYR A 180 4.73 -7.03 15.69
C TYR A 180 3.76 -5.98 15.13
N ALA A 181 2.51 -6.00 15.57
CA ALA A 181 1.51 -5.00 15.23
C ALA A 181 1.46 -3.81 16.20
N THR A 182 2.15 -3.89 17.34
CA THR A 182 2.19 -2.82 18.36
C THR A 182 3.44 -1.94 18.23
N ASN A 183 3.68 -1.06 19.23
CA ASN A 183 4.88 -0.21 19.26
C ASN A 183 6.05 -0.93 19.94
N THR A 184 6.33 -2.16 19.56
CA THR A 184 7.45 -2.95 20.12
C THR A 184 8.66 -3.02 19.20
N ASN A 185 8.62 -2.37 18.05
CA ASN A 185 9.70 -2.35 17.09
C ASN A 185 10.71 -1.24 17.41
N GLU A 186 11.86 -1.26 16.74
CA GLU A 186 13.05 -0.51 17.17
C GLU A 186 12.96 0.99 16.95
N GLU A 187 12.55 1.43 15.76
CA GLU A 187 12.60 2.84 15.35
C GLU A 187 11.25 3.52 15.57
N ILE A 188 11.25 4.67 16.27
CA ILE A 188 10.06 5.51 16.42
C ILE A 188 9.85 6.29 15.13
N LEU A 189 8.94 5.78 14.28
CA LEU A 189 8.63 6.38 13.00
C LEU A 189 7.63 7.54 13.14
N LYS A 190 7.76 8.50 12.24
CA LYS A 190 6.80 9.60 12.11
C LYS A 190 6.19 9.57 10.71
N VAL A 191 4.97 10.08 10.61
CA VAL A 191 4.32 10.31 9.33
C VAL A 191 5.16 11.27 8.50
N SER A 192 5.56 10.85 7.32
CA SER A 192 6.39 11.62 6.38
C SER A 192 5.56 12.44 5.38
N ASP A 193 4.27 12.10 5.19
CA ASP A 193 3.37 12.89 4.35
C ASP A 193 3.27 14.33 4.85
N ALA A 194 3.64 15.31 4.00
CA ALA A 194 3.64 16.73 4.35
C ALA A 194 2.26 17.24 4.80
N GLY A 195 1.20 16.66 4.27
CA GLY A 195 -0.19 16.93 4.66
C GLY A 195 -0.65 16.24 5.94
N ARG A 196 0.20 15.39 6.54
CA ARG A 196 -0.10 14.60 7.74
C ARG A 196 -1.40 13.81 7.63
N ARG A 197 -1.65 13.21 6.44
CA ARG A 197 -2.89 12.52 6.10
C ARG A 197 -2.98 11.09 6.66
N VAL A 198 -2.08 10.68 7.54
CA VAL A 198 -2.15 9.41 8.27
C VAL A 198 -2.55 9.69 9.71
N ALA A 199 -3.69 9.15 10.14
CA ALA A 199 -4.28 9.41 11.45
C ALA A 199 -4.47 8.11 12.25
N ALA A 200 -4.24 8.19 13.55
CA ALA A 200 -4.46 7.12 14.51
C ALA A 200 -5.62 7.46 15.45
N TYR A 201 -6.50 6.50 15.68
CA TYR A 201 -7.60 6.61 16.63
C TYR A 201 -7.20 6.07 18.00
N ASN A 202 -7.30 6.91 19.01
CA ASN A 202 -7.14 6.50 20.39
C ASN A 202 -8.49 6.04 20.95
N PHE A 203 -8.71 4.75 21.02
CA PHE A 203 -9.97 4.16 21.46
C PHE A 203 -10.26 4.38 22.97
N ARG A 204 -9.25 4.68 23.81
CA ARG A 204 -9.45 5.01 25.24
C ARG A 204 -10.00 6.42 25.43
N THR A 205 -9.48 7.37 24.68
CA THR A 205 -9.90 8.79 24.75
C THR A 205 -10.92 9.15 23.69
N MET A 206 -11.18 8.23 22.75
CA MET A 206 -12.01 8.43 21.56
C MET A 206 -11.58 9.65 20.73
N LYS A 207 -10.28 9.97 20.70
CA LYS A 207 -9.69 11.07 19.93
C LYS A 207 -8.88 10.56 18.77
N TRP A 208 -8.76 11.36 17.75
CA TRP A 208 -7.87 11.14 16.61
C TRP A 208 -6.63 12.00 16.73
N GLN A 209 -5.53 11.53 16.21
CA GLN A 209 -4.24 12.23 16.15
C GLN A 209 -3.46 11.82 14.91
N VAL A 210 -2.43 12.58 14.53
CA VAL A 210 -1.47 12.12 13.50
C VAL A 210 -0.83 10.82 13.98
N ALA A 211 -0.71 9.84 13.07
CA ALA A 211 -0.26 8.49 13.38
C ALA A 211 1.27 8.39 13.59
N ASN A 212 1.85 9.30 14.36
CA ASN A 212 3.26 9.22 14.79
C ASN A 212 3.42 8.17 15.89
N ASP A 213 4.53 7.43 15.88
CA ASP A 213 4.89 6.55 16.98
C ASP A 213 5.32 7.32 18.25
N PRO A 214 5.04 6.79 19.45
CA PRO A 214 4.22 5.60 19.69
C PRO A 214 2.73 5.88 19.42
N GLN A 215 2.08 4.97 18.69
CA GLN A 215 0.64 5.07 18.42
C GLN A 215 -0.17 4.53 19.61
N PRO A 216 -1.46 4.90 19.73
CA PRO A 216 -2.34 4.27 20.72
C PRO A 216 -2.50 2.77 20.41
N THR A 217 -2.00 1.90 21.31
CA THR A 217 -2.13 0.44 21.27
C THR A 217 -2.76 -0.11 22.53
N ALA A 218 -3.28 -1.32 22.52
CA ALA A 218 -3.94 -1.87 23.70
C ALA A 218 -2.94 -2.18 24.83
N ASP A 219 -1.73 -2.58 24.51
CA ASP A 219 -0.63 -2.86 25.46
C ASP A 219 0.13 -1.60 25.93
N GLN A 220 -0.16 -0.42 25.35
CA GLN A 220 0.51 0.84 25.68
C GLN A 220 2.04 0.79 25.49
N SER A 221 2.52 -0.07 24.59
CA SER A 221 3.94 -0.08 24.22
C SER A 221 4.38 1.28 23.66
N ASP A 222 5.64 1.64 23.86
CA ASP A 222 6.17 3.01 23.70
C ASP A 222 7.31 3.14 22.67
N GLY A 223 7.64 2.05 21.95
CA GLY A 223 8.62 2.07 20.85
C GLY A 223 8.00 2.42 19.48
N GLY A 224 8.56 1.86 18.43
CA GLY A 224 8.11 2.09 17.06
C GLY A 224 7.13 1.05 16.52
N SER A 225 6.46 1.41 15.45
CA SER A 225 5.53 0.54 14.72
C SER A 225 5.80 0.56 13.21
N ILE A 226 5.09 -0.28 12.45
CA ILE A 226 5.16 -0.29 10.98
C ILE A 226 4.15 0.68 10.36
N TRP A 227 3.21 1.21 11.14
CA TRP A 227 1.99 1.82 10.63
C TRP A 227 2.15 3.23 10.08
N PRO A 228 3.07 4.10 10.58
CA PRO A 228 3.35 5.38 9.92
C PRO A 228 3.80 5.19 8.48
N ALA A 229 4.77 4.30 8.23
CA ALA A 229 5.28 4.02 6.90
C ALA A 229 4.23 3.36 6.00
N PHE A 230 3.41 2.43 6.52
CA PHE A 230 2.29 1.85 5.78
C PHE A 230 1.26 2.91 5.36
N GLY A 231 0.91 3.81 6.27
CA GLY A 231 -0.01 4.91 5.98
C GLY A 231 0.54 5.87 4.93
N ASP A 232 1.82 6.22 5.00
CA ASP A 232 2.48 7.09 4.02
C ASP A 232 2.46 6.48 2.61
N LEU A 233 2.71 5.17 2.47
CA LEU A 233 2.61 4.45 1.20
C LEU A 233 1.19 4.52 0.63
N LEU A 234 0.17 4.30 1.44
CA LEU A 234 -1.23 4.40 1.01
C LEU A 234 -1.61 5.84 0.62
N VAL A 235 -1.23 6.82 1.43
CA VAL A 235 -1.52 8.24 1.15
C VAL A 235 -0.85 8.69 -0.14
N SER A 236 0.43 8.37 -0.33
CA SER A 236 1.17 8.73 -1.55
C SER A 236 0.53 8.14 -2.80
N THR A 237 -0.02 6.93 -2.68
CA THR A 237 -0.64 6.17 -3.77
C THR A 237 -2.08 6.60 -4.04
N LEU A 238 -2.91 6.67 -2.99
CA LEU A 238 -4.36 6.87 -3.12
C LEU A 238 -4.79 8.35 -3.08
N GLN A 239 -3.91 9.23 -2.62
CA GLN A 239 -4.15 10.67 -2.43
C GLN A 239 -5.38 10.97 -1.55
N VAL A 240 -5.70 10.07 -0.62
CA VAL A 240 -6.76 10.23 0.39
C VAL A 240 -6.18 10.03 1.78
N PRO A 241 -6.79 10.57 2.85
CA PRO A 241 -6.40 10.27 4.22
C PRO A 241 -6.51 8.79 4.56
N VAL A 242 -5.63 8.32 5.43
CA VAL A 242 -5.61 6.96 5.96
C VAL A 242 -5.79 7.01 7.47
N GLY A 243 -6.82 6.35 7.97
CA GLY A 243 -7.12 6.20 9.39
C GLY A 243 -6.83 4.79 9.88
N MET A 244 -6.31 4.67 11.08
CA MET A 244 -6.01 3.40 11.72
C MET A 244 -6.42 3.40 13.18
N ALA A 245 -6.99 2.27 13.65
CA ALA A 245 -7.16 2.01 15.07
C ALA A 245 -6.42 0.72 15.42
N ASN A 246 -5.55 0.76 16.39
CA ASN A 246 -4.69 -0.36 16.74
C ASN A 246 -5.04 -0.90 18.13
N VAL A 247 -5.72 -2.05 18.17
CA VAL A 247 -6.08 -2.75 19.41
C VAL A 247 -5.17 -3.98 19.68
N ALA A 248 -4.06 -4.13 18.96
CA ALA A 248 -3.12 -5.21 19.17
C ALA A 248 -2.53 -5.19 20.58
N TYR A 249 -2.15 -6.38 21.09
CA TYR A 249 -1.59 -6.58 22.41
C TYR A 249 -0.42 -7.56 22.37
N GLY A 250 0.76 -7.13 22.82
CA GLY A 250 1.99 -7.92 22.79
C GLY A 250 1.88 -9.25 23.51
N GLY A 251 2.50 -10.32 22.95
CA GLY A 251 2.61 -11.64 23.59
C GLY A 251 1.31 -12.46 23.65
N THR A 252 0.27 -12.09 22.88
CA THR A 252 -1.02 -12.76 22.96
C THR A 252 -1.16 -13.89 21.93
N SER A 253 -1.73 -15.03 22.37
CA SER A 253 -2.14 -16.14 21.52
C SER A 253 -3.56 -15.95 20.99
N SER A 254 -3.93 -16.68 19.93
CA SER A 254 -5.27 -16.66 19.34
C SER A 254 -6.39 -16.99 20.35
N ALA A 255 -6.11 -17.85 21.35
CA ALA A 255 -7.05 -18.19 22.40
C ALA A 255 -7.42 -17.02 23.32
N GLN A 256 -6.52 -16.05 23.50
CA GLN A 256 -6.77 -14.87 24.34
C GLN A 256 -7.67 -13.82 23.68
N TRP A 257 -8.00 -13.99 22.41
CA TRP A 257 -8.89 -13.10 21.66
C TRP A 257 -10.34 -13.63 21.57
N GLN A 258 -10.68 -14.69 22.28
CA GLN A 258 -12.02 -15.28 22.22
C GLN A 258 -13.09 -14.37 22.87
N PRO A 259 -14.37 -14.52 22.51
CA PRO A 259 -15.47 -13.62 22.90
C PRO A 259 -15.59 -13.29 24.40
N ASP A 260 -15.16 -14.20 25.25
CA ASP A 260 -15.23 -14.03 26.71
C ASP A 260 -14.04 -13.26 27.31
N ASN A 261 -13.11 -12.80 26.46
CA ASN A 261 -11.90 -12.12 26.89
C ASN A 261 -11.94 -10.59 26.64
N ASN A 262 -11.19 -9.85 27.45
CA ASN A 262 -11.10 -8.41 27.37
C ASN A 262 -10.56 -7.89 26.01
N LEU A 263 -9.66 -8.65 25.34
CA LEU A 263 -9.13 -8.29 24.02
C LEU A 263 -10.22 -8.29 22.97
N PHE A 264 -11.11 -9.28 22.99
CA PHE A 264 -12.29 -9.29 22.14
C PHE A 264 -13.23 -8.11 22.45
N ALA A 265 -13.51 -7.86 23.71
CA ALA A 265 -14.37 -6.75 24.11
C ALA A 265 -13.85 -5.41 23.54
N GLN A 266 -12.53 -5.18 23.63
CA GLN A 266 -11.87 -3.97 23.10
C GLN A 266 -11.96 -3.93 21.56
N LEU A 267 -11.70 -5.04 20.86
CA LEU A 267 -11.83 -5.14 19.41
C LEU A 267 -13.27 -4.84 18.97
N ALA A 268 -14.25 -5.45 19.63
CA ALA A 268 -15.66 -5.31 19.32
C ALA A 268 -16.16 -3.88 19.54
N GLU A 269 -15.77 -3.24 20.64
CA GLU A 269 -16.13 -1.86 20.95
C GLU A 269 -15.51 -0.87 19.95
N THR A 270 -14.20 -1.01 19.71
CA THR A 270 -13.49 -0.16 18.76
C THR A 270 -14.09 -0.24 17.37
N GLY A 271 -14.36 -1.45 16.88
CA GLY A 271 -14.98 -1.64 15.57
C GLY A 271 -16.41 -1.07 15.49
N ARG A 272 -17.22 -1.14 16.57
CA ARG A 272 -18.54 -0.48 16.63
C ARG A 272 -18.43 1.04 16.50
N ASN A 273 -17.41 1.64 17.11
CA ASN A 273 -17.20 3.09 17.10
C ASN A 273 -16.69 3.61 15.76
N LEU A 274 -15.95 2.77 15.02
CA LEU A 274 -15.32 3.16 13.76
C LEU A 274 -16.12 2.81 12.51
N LYS A 275 -17.02 1.84 12.57
CA LYS A 275 -17.71 1.29 11.39
C LYS A 275 -18.37 2.38 10.50
N PRO A 276 -18.32 2.22 9.17
CA PRO A 276 -17.60 1.16 8.46
C PRO A 276 -16.09 1.40 8.38
N PHE A 277 -15.31 0.34 8.21
CA PHE A 277 -13.89 0.38 7.90
C PHE A 277 -13.54 -0.66 6.82
N ARG A 278 -12.39 -0.52 6.15
CA ARG A 278 -12.01 -1.33 4.97
C ARG A 278 -11.81 -2.79 5.31
N SER A 279 -11.01 -3.07 6.33
CA SER A 279 -10.65 -4.42 6.74
C SER A 279 -10.04 -4.45 8.14
N VAL A 280 -9.94 -5.66 8.68
CA VAL A 280 -9.08 -5.95 9.83
C VAL A 280 -7.71 -6.40 9.31
N LEU A 281 -6.65 -5.81 9.83
CA LEU A 281 -5.27 -6.21 9.59
C LEU A 281 -4.80 -7.04 10.80
N TRP A 282 -4.74 -8.37 10.61
CA TRP A 282 -4.41 -9.32 11.67
C TRP A 282 -2.96 -9.77 11.56
N GLN A 283 -2.13 -9.40 12.54
CA GLN A 283 -0.71 -9.78 12.59
C GLN A 283 -0.40 -10.52 13.89
N GLN A 284 -0.52 -11.85 13.85
CA GLN A 284 -0.38 -12.72 15.01
C GLN A 284 -0.01 -14.13 14.55
N GLY A 285 0.69 -14.92 15.40
CA GLY A 285 1.02 -16.31 15.14
C GLY A 285 2.15 -16.83 16.02
N GLU A 286 3.16 -16.02 16.29
CA GLU A 286 4.33 -16.40 17.07
C GLU A 286 4.01 -16.95 18.46
N SER A 287 3.08 -16.33 19.19
CA SER A 287 2.66 -16.82 20.52
C SER A 287 1.98 -18.18 20.46
N ASP A 288 1.30 -18.50 19.37
CA ASP A 288 0.69 -19.82 19.14
C ASP A 288 1.72 -20.88 18.73
N VAL A 289 2.81 -20.49 18.06
CA VAL A 289 3.98 -21.35 17.85
C VAL A 289 4.58 -21.74 19.20
N ILE A 290 4.88 -20.76 20.05
CA ILE A 290 5.41 -20.99 21.42
C ILE A 290 4.45 -21.85 22.24
N GLY A 291 3.15 -21.58 22.17
CA GLY A 291 2.08 -22.32 22.83
C GLY A 291 1.80 -23.70 22.23
N ARG A 292 2.47 -24.09 21.14
CA ARG A 292 2.28 -25.35 20.42
C ARG A 292 0.83 -25.60 20.01
N VAL A 293 0.13 -24.52 19.64
CA VAL A 293 -1.27 -24.61 19.22
C VAL A 293 -1.38 -25.46 17.95
N SER A 294 -2.42 -26.29 17.88
CA SER A 294 -2.67 -27.12 16.70
C SER A 294 -3.21 -26.31 15.52
N VAL A 295 -3.11 -26.85 14.30
CA VAL A 295 -3.72 -26.28 13.09
C VAL A 295 -5.22 -26.06 13.30
N ASP A 296 -5.93 -27.05 13.86
CA ASP A 296 -7.37 -26.99 14.04
C ASP A 296 -7.79 -25.98 15.12
N ASP A 297 -7.04 -25.90 16.22
CA ASP A 297 -7.35 -24.94 17.29
C ASP A 297 -7.13 -23.49 16.81
N TYR A 298 -6.00 -23.20 16.13
CA TYR A 298 -5.76 -21.88 15.56
C TYR A 298 -6.85 -21.51 14.55
N PHE A 299 -7.17 -22.43 13.62
CA PHE A 299 -8.24 -22.24 12.65
C PHE A 299 -9.58 -21.92 13.32
N LYS A 300 -9.97 -22.71 14.33
CA LYS A 300 -11.20 -22.51 15.10
C LYS A 300 -11.19 -21.17 15.83
N ASN A 301 -10.09 -20.84 16.50
CA ASN A 301 -9.97 -19.60 17.28
C ASN A 301 -10.18 -18.37 16.40
N ILE A 302 -9.51 -18.29 15.24
CA ILE A 302 -9.62 -17.13 14.35
C ILE A 302 -10.99 -17.07 13.67
N THR A 303 -11.58 -18.20 13.30
CA THR A 303 -12.95 -18.25 12.75
C THR A 303 -13.97 -17.74 13.77
N THR A 304 -13.91 -18.25 15.01
CA THR A 304 -14.79 -17.84 16.10
C THR A 304 -14.64 -16.32 16.39
N LEU A 305 -13.42 -15.83 16.44
CA LEU A 305 -13.12 -14.43 16.67
C LEU A 305 -13.76 -13.54 15.59
N ARG A 306 -13.55 -13.86 14.30
CA ARG A 306 -14.12 -13.12 13.19
C ARG A 306 -15.64 -13.09 13.21
N ASP A 307 -16.26 -14.24 13.44
CA ASP A 307 -17.72 -14.37 13.43
C ASP A 307 -18.36 -13.60 14.58
N ALA A 308 -17.77 -13.69 15.77
CA ALA A 308 -18.20 -12.92 16.93
C ALA A 308 -18.03 -11.40 16.70
N ALA A 309 -16.92 -10.97 16.10
CA ALA A 309 -16.65 -9.59 15.77
C ALA A 309 -17.66 -9.05 14.73
N SER A 310 -17.92 -9.79 13.66
CA SER A 310 -18.95 -9.44 12.66
C SER A 310 -20.33 -9.29 13.27
N LYS A 311 -20.70 -10.19 14.18
CA LYS A 311 -21.95 -10.12 14.94
C LYS A 311 -22.00 -8.86 15.84
N ALA A 312 -20.91 -8.56 16.54
CA ALA A 312 -20.84 -7.40 17.43
C ALA A 312 -20.90 -6.06 16.67
N TRP A 313 -20.40 -6.01 15.46
CA TRP A 313 -20.44 -4.83 14.60
C TRP A 313 -21.73 -4.67 13.81
N GLY A 314 -22.42 -5.78 13.56
CA GLY A 314 -23.63 -5.81 12.72
C GLY A 314 -23.32 -5.75 11.22
N TYR A 315 -22.07 -6.02 10.81
CA TYR A 315 -21.66 -6.16 9.41
C TYR A 315 -20.37 -6.99 9.31
N SER A 316 -20.12 -7.53 8.12
CA SER A 316 -18.91 -8.31 7.83
C SER A 316 -17.93 -7.46 7.03
N THR A 317 -16.64 -7.55 7.38
CA THR A 317 -15.53 -6.95 6.65
C THR A 317 -14.43 -7.99 6.46
N PRO A 318 -13.62 -7.91 5.39
CA PRO A 318 -12.51 -8.83 5.19
C PRO A 318 -11.46 -8.73 6.31
N TRP A 319 -10.84 -9.86 6.65
CA TRP A 319 -9.68 -9.95 7.51
C TRP A 319 -8.46 -10.36 6.69
N LEU A 320 -7.42 -9.53 6.68
CA LEU A 320 -6.14 -9.89 6.07
C LEU A 320 -5.25 -10.52 7.14
N LEU A 321 -4.84 -11.77 6.92
CA LEU A 321 -4.07 -12.56 7.88
C LEU A 321 -2.60 -12.60 7.49
N ALA A 322 -1.74 -11.89 8.25
CA ALA A 322 -0.31 -11.97 8.05
C ALA A 322 0.25 -13.31 8.53
N LYS A 323 1.22 -13.85 7.79
CA LYS A 323 2.12 -14.89 8.32
C LYS A 323 3.18 -14.18 9.16
N SER A 324 3.06 -14.31 10.49
CA SER A 324 3.91 -13.65 11.48
C SER A 324 4.20 -14.65 12.60
N THR A 325 4.92 -15.71 12.24
CA THR A 325 5.13 -16.91 13.08
C THR A 325 6.58 -17.06 13.53
N LEU A 326 7.53 -16.40 12.86
CA LEU A 326 8.95 -16.53 13.10
C LEU A 326 9.35 -15.95 14.46
N HIS A 327 10.02 -16.78 15.26
CA HIS A 327 10.76 -16.36 16.44
C HIS A 327 12.25 -16.71 16.28
N PRO A 328 13.08 -15.79 15.85
CA PRO A 328 14.42 -16.10 15.35
C PRO A 328 15.46 -16.43 16.43
N THR A 329 15.09 -16.47 17.71
CA THR A 329 16.01 -16.66 18.84
C THR A 329 15.68 -17.89 19.68
N VAL A 330 15.28 -17.68 20.95
CA VAL A 330 15.14 -18.74 21.96
C VAL A 330 14.09 -19.80 21.65
N TYR A 331 13.05 -19.44 20.91
CA TYR A 331 11.92 -20.32 20.58
C TYR A 331 11.85 -20.70 19.10
N ASN A 332 12.99 -20.74 18.44
CA ASN A 332 13.05 -21.16 17.04
C ASN A 332 12.43 -22.59 16.93
N ASP A 333 11.23 -22.67 16.34
CA ASP A 333 10.48 -23.90 16.11
C ASP A 333 9.90 -23.90 14.68
N PRO A 334 10.70 -24.25 13.66
CA PRO A 334 10.23 -24.28 12.26
C PRO A 334 9.00 -25.21 12.05
N ALA A 335 8.90 -26.27 12.83
CA ALA A 335 7.73 -27.15 12.75
C ALA A 335 6.47 -26.49 13.32
N GLY A 336 6.63 -25.71 14.40
CA GLY A 336 5.56 -24.90 14.97
C GLY A 336 5.13 -23.78 14.03
N GLU A 337 6.08 -23.08 13.43
CA GLU A 337 5.84 -22.05 12.40
C GLU A 337 5.04 -22.65 11.24
N SER A 338 5.49 -23.81 10.71
CA SER A 338 4.78 -24.52 9.64
C SER A 338 3.34 -24.86 10.00
N ARG A 339 3.07 -25.30 11.25
CA ARG A 339 1.70 -25.59 11.72
C ARG A 339 0.79 -24.37 11.68
N ILE A 340 1.25 -23.23 12.22
CA ILE A 340 0.44 -22.01 12.26
C ILE A 340 0.27 -21.42 10.85
N ARG A 341 1.30 -21.45 10.01
CA ARG A 341 1.22 -21.03 8.60
C ARG A 341 0.20 -21.87 7.83
N GLN A 342 0.17 -23.19 8.03
CA GLN A 342 -0.85 -24.07 7.45
C GLN A 342 -2.27 -23.70 7.90
N ALA A 343 -2.45 -23.35 9.17
CA ALA A 343 -3.75 -22.88 9.66
C ALA A 343 -4.18 -21.56 9.00
N ILE A 344 -3.25 -20.61 8.83
CA ILE A 344 -3.49 -19.35 8.12
C ILE A 344 -3.87 -19.62 6.66
N GLU A 345 -3.15 -20.49 5.96
CA GLU A 345 -3.48 -20.87 4.57
C GLU A 345 -4.88 -21.48 4.46
N ARG A 346 -5.25 -22.34 5.38
CA ARG A 346 -6.60 -22.92 5.44
C ARG A 346 -7.68 -21.87 5.72
N LEU A 347 -7.39 -20.85 6.54
CA LEU A 347 -8.29 -19.73 6.80
C LEU A 347 -8.49 -18.86 5.56
N VAL A 348 -7.41 -18.52 4.85
CA VAL A 348 -7.51 -17.67 3.63
C VAL A 348 -8.29 -18.34 2.50
N ALA A 349 -8.42 -19.65 2.52
CA ALA A 349 -9.30 -20.40 1.63
C ALA A 349 -10.80 -20.25 1.99
N GLN A 350 -11.13 -19.65 3.15
CA GLN A 350 -12.51 -19.44 3.57
C GLN A 350 -13.01 -18.03 3.20
N PRO A 351 -14.29 -17.87 2.86
CA PRO A 351 -14.87 -16.55 2.60
C PRO A 351 -14.67 -15.59 3.79
N GLY A 352 -14.30 -14.34 3.49
CA GLY A 352 -14.12 -13.29 4.48
C GLY A 352 -12.71 -13.21 5.07
N PHE A 353 -11.81 -14.13 4.74
CA PHE A 353 -10.39 -14.03 4.98
C PHE A 353 -9.62 -13.81 3.68
N LEU A 354 -8.57 -13.02 3.74
CA LEU A 354 -7.70 -12.72 2.62
C LEU A 354 -6.23 -12.90 3.04
N PRO A 355 -5.34 -13.19 2.11
CA PRO A 355 -3.92 -13.26 2.41
C PRO A 355 -3.39 -11.88 2.82
N GLY A 356 -2.85 -11.79 4.02
CA GLY A 356 -1.98 -10.71 4.45
C GLY A 356 -0.53 -11.00 4.06
N PRO A 357 0.42 -10.13 4.46
CA PRO A 357 1.82 -10.32 4.12
C PRO A 357 2.44 -11.53 4.82
N ASP A 358 3.47 -12.08 4.18
CA ASP A 358 4.39 -13.01 4.82
C ASP A 358 5.55 -12.22 5.45
N THR A 359 5.41 -11.85 6.72
CA THR A 359 6.43 -11.06 7.43
C THR A 359 7.56 -11.92 8.00
N ASP A 360 7.46 -13.25 7.91
CA ASP A 360 8.51 -14.16 8.35
C ASP A 360 9.71 -14.18 7.39
N VAL A 361 9.52 -13.72 6.14
CA VAL A 361 10.62 -13.51 5.18
C VAL A 361 11.59 -12.40 5.60
N LEU A 362 11.17 -11.55 6.54
CA LEU A 362 11.99 -10.49 7.10
C LEU A 362 12.80 -11.05 8.27
N ASP A 363 13.98 -11.62 7.98
CA ASP A 363 14.92 -12.18 8.95
C ASP A 363 16.26 -11.41 8.91
N GLY A 364 17.24 -11.85 9.68
CA GLY A 364 18.56 -11.25 9.74
C GLY A 364 18.53 -9.79 10.19
N GLU A 365 19.00 -8.87 9.37
CA GLU A 365 19.06 -7.43 9.69
C GLU A 365 17.69 -6.75 9.82
N HIS A 366 16.63 -7.38 9.32
CA HIS A 366 15.28 -6.87 9.51
C HIS A 366 14.75 -7.05 10.94
N ARG A 367 15.44 -7.85 11.74
CA ARG A 367 15.10 -8.17 13.12
C ARG A 367 16.15 -7.62 14.07
N GLY A 368 15.74 -6.98 15.13
CA GLY A 368 16.63 -6.34 16.09
C GLY A 368 15.94 -6.04 17.40
N GLY A 369 16.50 -5.05 18.08
CA GLY A 369 16.04 -4.59 19.38
C GLY A 369 16.96 -5.00 20.51
N PRO A 370 17.04 -4.19 21.58
CA PRO A 370 18.07 -4.29 22.61
C PRO A 370 18.08 -5.62 23.36
N ASN A 371 16.98 -6.35 23.39
CA ASN A 371 16.83 -7.51 24.27
C ASN A 371 16.54 -8.84 23.56
N SER A 372 16.21 -8.90 22.27
CA SER A 372 15.70 -10.15 21.71
C SER A 372 16.06 -10.45 20.26
N ARG A 373 16.50 -9.49 19.47
CA ARG A 373 16.61 -9.59 18.00
C ARG A 373 15.34 -10.14 17.32
N ARG A 374 14.22 -9.91 17.94
CA ARG A 374 12.94 -10.51 17.63
C ARG A 374 12.07 -9.59 16.80
N HIS A 375 11.86 -8.35 17.26
CA HIS A 375 11.03 -7.36 16.59
C HIS A 375 11.77 -6.70 15.43
N PHE A 376 11.06 -5.94 14.59
CA PHE A 376 11.64 -5.32 13.41
C PHE A 376 12.59 -4.17 13.77
N THR A 377 13.73 -4.13 13.08
CA THR A 377 14.59 -2.94 12.98
C THR A 377 13.90 -1.87 12.15
N GLY A 378 14.44 -0.66 12.10
CA GLY A 378 13.92 0.40 11.24
C GLY A 378 13.77 0.00 9.77
N ILE A 379 14.71 -0.79 9.23
CA ILE A 379 14.58 -1.38 7.88
C ILE A 379 13.45 -2.42 7.84
N GLY A 380 13.42 -3.30 8.83
CA GLY A 380 12.38 -4.32 8.93
C GLY A 380 10.98 -3.72 9.04
N GLN A 381 10.82 -2.60 9.77
CA GLN A 381 9.56 -1.87 9.87
C GLN A 381 9.08 -1.35 8.51
N ARG A 382 9.97 -0.71 7.73
CA ARG A 382 9.63 -0.19 6.40
C ARG A 382 9.31 -1.30 5.41
N ASN A 383 10.06 -2.40 5.46
CA ASN A 383 9.78 -3.55 4.59
C ASN A 383 8.49 -4.27 4.99
N ALA A 384 8.19 -4.42 6.28
CA ALA A 384 6.91 -4.94 6.74
C ALA A 384 5.74 -4.04 6.32
N ALA A 385 5.92 -2.71 6.40
CA ALA A 385 4.96 -1.74 5.90
C ALA A 385 4.72 -1.88 4.39
N ALA A 386 5.78 -2.07 3.60
CA ALA A 386 5.68 -2.29 2.15
C ALA A 386 4.97 -3.62 1.82
N LEU A 387 5.23 -4.68 2.58
CA LEU A 387 4.53 -5.96 2.43
C LEU A 387 3.03 -5.83 2.78
N TRP A 388 2.68 -5.11 3.85
CA TRP A 388 1.30 -4.81 4.17
C TRP A 388 0.61 -3.97 3.09
N PHE A 389 1.30 -2.94 2.58
CA PHE A 389 0.82 -2.14 1.47
C PHE A 389 0.50 -3.01 0.25
N ALA A 390 1.42 -3.89 -0.15
CA ALA A 390 1.23 -4.81 -1.27
C ALA A 390 0.04 -5.78 -1.06
N SER A 391 -0.24 -6.17 0.18
CA SER A 391 -1.38 -7.04 0.51
C SER A 391 -2.72 -6.31 0.56
N VAL A 392 -2.73 -5.05 1.01
CA VAL A 392 -3.96 -4.24 1.14
C VAL A 392 -4.39 -3.63 -0.19
N LEU A 393 -3.44 -3.26 -1.03
CA LEU A 393 -3.71 -2.56 -2.28
C LEU A 393 -4.65 -3.32 -3.22
N PRO A 394 -4.52 -4.64 -3.45
CA PRO A 394 -5.47 -5.42 -4.24
C PRO A 394 -6.89 -5.38 -3.68
N LEU A 395 -7.07 -5.37 -2.35
CA LEU A 395 -8.39 -5.26 -1.73
C LEU A 395 -9.07 -3.92 -2.06
N ILE A 396 -8.29 -2.83 -2.07
CA ILE A 396 -8.83 -1.50 -2.42
C ILE A 396 -9.15 -1.44 -3.91
N ASN A 397 -8.40 -2.15 -4.74
CA ASN A 397 -8.46 -2.12 -6.19
C ASN A 397 -9.29 -3.24 -6.81
N GLN A 398 -9.80 -4.18 -6.02
CA GLN A 398 -10.59 -5.25 -6.61
C GLN A 398 -11.76 -4.67 -7.40
N PRO A 399 -11.88 -5.01 -8.70
CA PRO A 399 -13.12 -4.80 -9.42
C PRO A 399 -14.23 -5.54 -8.68
N ARG A 400 -15.45 -5.01 -8.70
CA ARG A 400 -16.62 -5.75 -8.20
C ARG A 400 -16.61 -7.15 -8.82
N PRO A 401 -17.05 -8.22 -8.10
CA PRO A 401 -16.90 -9.62 -8.51
C PRO A 401 -17.51 -10.02 -9.86
N ASN A 402 -18.00 -9.09 -10.67
CA ASN A 402 -18.60 -9.33 -11.98
C ASN A 402 -17.95 -8.54 -13.13
N HIS A 403 -16.78 -7.96 -12.95
CA HIS A 403 -16.01 -7.43 -14.09
C HIS A 403 -14.77 -8.28 -14.30
N GLU A 404 -14.80 -9.15 -15.32
CA GLU A 404 -13.58 -9.70 -15.90
C GLU A 404 -12.61 -8.54 -16.19
N VAL A 405 -11.38 -8.69 -15.74
CA VAL A 405 -10.30 -7.81 -16.20
C VAL A 405 -10.21 -8.07 -17.70
N VAL A 406 -10.73 -7.17 -18.51
CA VAL A 406 -10.58 -7.28 -19.96
C VAL A 406 -9.13 -6.98 -20.26
N LEU A 407 -8.34 -8.04 -20.39
CA LEU A 407 -6.97 -7.96 -20.88
C LEU A 407 -7.01 -7.37 -22.28
N ARG A 408 -6.40 -6.19 -22.48
CA ARG A 408 -6.29 -5.55 -23.77
C ARG A 408 -4.83 -5.22 -24.04
N ALA A 409 -4.33 -5.72 -25.17
CA ALA A 409 -3.02 -5.30 -25.65
C ALA A 409 -3.02 -3.78 -25.92
N LEU A 410 -1.90 -3.14 -25.58
CA LEU A 410 -1.66 -1.73 -25.81
C LEU A 410 -0.58 -1.61 -26.89
N PRO A 411 -0.96 -1.40 -28.15
CA PRO A 411 -0.01 -1.37 -29.28
C PRO A 411 1.13 -0.36 -29.09
N GLU A 412 0.84 0.76 -28.40
CA GLU A 412 1.81 1.79 -28.09
C GLU A 412 2.94 1.36 -27.13
N LEU A 413 2.83 0.18 -26.53
CA LEU A 413 3.89 -0.40 -25.67
C LEU A 413 4.93 -1.21 -26.45
N HIS A 414 4.66 -1.55 -27.72
CA HIS A 414 5.60 -2.26 -28.60
C HIS A 414 6.19 -3.53 -27.97
N LEU A 415 5.37 -4.35 -27.31
CA LEU A 415 5.82 -5.51 -26.52
C LEU A 415 6.44 -6.62 -27.37
N LEU A 416 6.12 -6.71 -28.68
CA LEU A 416 6.71 -7.66 -29.62
C LEU A 416 7.98 -7.15 -30.31
N GLU A 417 8.43 -5.94 -29.95
CA GLU A 417 9.65 -5.32 -30.45
C GLU A 417 10.65 -5.15 -29.28
N PRO A 418 11.40 -6.22 -28.91
CA PRO A 418 12.29 -6.16 -27.75
C PRO A 418 13.29 -5.02 -27.86
N SER A 419 13.35 -4.17 -26.82
CA SER A 419 14.17 -2.95 -26.80
C SER A 419 15.65 -3.21 -27.06
N TRP A 420 16.16 -4.40 -26.71
CA TRP A 420 17.56 -4.78 -26.96
C TRP A 420 17.84 -5.27 -28.39
N ASN A 421 16.80 -5.54 -29.18
CA ASN A 421 16.93 -6.10 -30.53
C ASN A 421 16.00 -5.42 -31.55
N SER A 422 15.72 -4.13 -31.38
CA SER A 422 14.91 -3.32 -32.28
C SER A 422 15.66 -2.07 -32.75
N SER A 423 15.37 -1.62 -33.98
CA SER A 423 15.97 -0.40 -34.55
C SER A 423 15.45 0.88 -33.88
N VAL A 424 14.28 0.81 -33.26
CA VAL A 424 13.68 1.88 -32.46
C VAL A 424 13.48 1.38 -31.04
N VAL A 425 13.88 2.18 -30.07
CA VAL A 425 13.58 1.94 -28.64
C VAL A 425 12.42 2.84 -28.28
N TYR A 426 11.36 2.22 -27.74
CA TYR A 426 10.14 2.91 -27.37
C TYR A 426 10.03 3.09 -25.87
N ARG A 427 9.71 4.33 -25.46
CA ARG A 427 9.40 4.70 -24.08
C ARG A 427 10.47 4.21 -23.08
N GLU A 428 11.75 4.30 -23.45
CA GLU A 428 12.84 3.99 -22.52
C GLU A 428 12.79 4.96 -21.34
N SER A 429 12.74 4.43 -20.12
CA SER A 429 12.68 5.25 -18.92
C SER A 429 14.04 5.84 -18.57
N SER A 430 14.06 7.04 -18.05
CA SER A 430 15.22 7.62 -17.39
C SER A 430 14.77 8.60 -16.31
N VAL A 431 15.57 8.73 -15.26
CA VAL A 431 15.43 9.79 -14.26
C VAL A 431 16.46 10.88 -14.57
N LEU A 432 16.16 12.11 -14.18
CA LEU A 432 17.10 13.21 -14.33
C LEU A 432 18.09 13.21 -13.16
N ILE A 433 19.38 12.98 -13.43
CA ILE A 433 20.41 12.93 -12.40
C ILE A 433 21.24 14.22 -12.47
N GLN A 434 21.39 14.90 -11.33
CA GLN A 434 22.22 16.07 -11.14
C GLN A 434 23.41 15.74 -10.22
N VAL A 435 24.57 15.53 -10.79
CA VAL A 435 25.77 15.11 -10.04
C VAL A 435 26.36 16.24 -9.20
N ALA A 436 26.29 17.48 -9.70
CA ALA A 436 26.76 18.68 -9.00
C ALA A 436 25.80 19.85 -9.21
N GLU A 437 25.64 20.69 -8.20
CA GLU A 437 24.69 21.83 -8.20
C GLU A 437 24.88 22.78 -9.38
N ALA A 438 26.12 23.00 -9.81
CA ALA A 438 26.45 23.88 -10.94
C ALA A 438 26.29 23.22 -12.33
N GLN A 439 25.97 21.91 -12.40
CA GLN A 439 25.80 21.18 -13.65
C GLN A 439 24.32 20.93 -13.93
N PRO A 440 23.89 21.04 -15.21
CA PRO A 440 22.51 20.69 -15.55
C PRO A 440 22.24 19.18 -15.32
N PRO A 441 21.01 18.82 -14.99
CA PRO A 441 20.60 17.41 -14.92
C PRO A 441 20.79 16.70 -16.26
N THR A 442 21.08 15.40 -16.18
CA THR A 442 21.29 14.56 -17.36
C THR A 442 20.44 13.29 -17.29
N ALA A 443 20.13 12.74 -18.48
CA ALA A 443 19.57 11.39 -18.64
C ALA A 443 20.40 10.62 -19.65
N ARG A 444 20.52 9.29 -19.48
CA ARG A 444 21.35 8.46 -20.36
C ARG A 444 20.52 7.39 -21.07
N LEU A 445 20.78 7.22 -22.36
CA LEU A 445 20.20 6.16 -23.19
C LEU A 445 21.01 4.87 -23.07
N ALA A 446 20.32 3.74 -23.14
CA ALA A 446 20.95 2.42 -23.18
C ALA A 446 21.79 2.24 -24.47
N PHE A 447 21.32 2.76 -25.59
CA PHE A 447 21.97 2.64 -26.89
C PHE A 447 22.24 4.02 -27.51
N GLU A 448 23.19 4.09 -28.45
CA GLU A 448 23.43 5.32 -29.21
C GLU A 448 22.23 5.65 -30.08
N ALA A 449 21.77 6.90 -30.01
CA ALA A 449 20.70 7.40 -30.86
C ALA A 449 21.25 8.00 -32.15
N SER A 450 20.74 7.54 -33.29
CA SER A 450 20.89 8.28 -34.57
C SER A 450 19.96 9.48 -34.59
N LYS A 451 18.78 9.36 -33.94
CA LYS A 451 17.78 10.40 -33.80
C LYS A 451 16.92 10.14 -32.58
N VAL A 452 16.70 11.14 -31.75
CA VAL A 452 15.66 11.13 -30.71
C VAL A 452 14.34 11.54 -31.36
N LEU A 453 13.30 10.71 -31.17
CA LEU A 453 11.99 10.89 -31.81
C LEU A 453 11.02 11.65 -30.92
N ALA A 454 11.06 11.37 -29.62
CA ALA A 454 10.25 12.06 -28.61
C ALA A 454 10.86 11.90 -27.21
N VAL A 455 10.70 12.92 -26.40
CA VAL A 455 10.95 12.89 -24.94
C VAL A 455 9.70 13.40 -24.27
N THR A 456 9.17 12.64 -23.31
CA THR A 456 7.94 12.98 -22.59
C THR A 456 8.11 12.77 -21.08
N VAL A 457 7.39 13.53 -20.27
CA VAL A 457 7.25 13.24 -18.84
C VAL A 457 6.34 12.03 -18.69
N ALA A 458 6.81 10.97 -18.05
CA ALA A 458 6.09 9.70 -17.97
C ALA A 458 4.70 9.84 -17.33
N SER A 459 4.59 10.54 -16.22
CA SER A 459 3.36 10.71 -15.46
C SER A 459 2.29 11.59 -16.12
N SER A 460 2.65 12.42 -17.10
CA SER A 460 1.71 13.37 -17.73
C SER A 460 1.65 13.29 -19.25
N SER A 461 2.50 12.47 -19.87
CA SER A 461 2.72 12.42 -21.33
C SER A 461 3.06 13.79 -21.93
N ARG A 462 3.46 14.77 -21.12
CA ARG A 462 3.84 16.12 -21.57
C ARG A 462 5.12 16.04 -22.41
N PRO A 463 5.12 16.52 -23.66
CA PRO A 463 6.31 16.52 -24.49
C PRO A 463 7.35 17.55 -23.99
N LEU A 464 8.61 17.15 -24.05
CA LEU A 464 9.78 18.00 -23.84
C LEU A 464 10.45 18.27 -25.19
N MET A 465 10.73 19.51 -25.49
CA MET A 465 11.15 19.97 -26.83
C MET A 465 12.67 20.08 -26.93
N GLU A 466 13.22 19.48 -28.00
CA GLU A 466 14.64 19.63 -28.33
C GLU A 466 15.05 21.09 -28.50
N GLY A 467 16.23 21.47 -28.03
CA GLY A 467 16.78 22.84 -28.08
C GLY A 467 16.20 23.79 -27.05
N ARG A 468 15.02 23.49 -26.48
CA ARG A 468 14.40 24.26 -25.39
C ARG A 468 14.54 23.55 -24.03
N ASP A 469 14.09 22.30 -23.93
CA ASP A 469 14.03 21.56 -22.69
C ASP A 469 15.21 20.59 -22.55
N TRP A 470 15.74 20.08 -23.66
CA TRP A 470 16.87 19.14 -23.69
C TRP A 470 17.70 19.27 -24.97
N THR A 471 18.94 18.76 -24.93
CA THR A 471 19.84 18.60 -26.08
C THR A 471 20.54 17.24 -25.97
N LEU A 472 20.79 16.61 -27.15
CA LEU A 472 21.57 15.38 -27.23
C LEU A 472 23.07 15.71 -27.37
N CYS A 473 23.90 15.07 -26.52
CA CYS A 473 25.36 15.25 -26.59
C CYS A 473 25.99 14.53 -27.79
N GLU A 474 27.26 14.84 -28.07
CA GLU A 474 28.06 14.21 -29.14
C GLU A 474 28.23 12.70 -28.94
N ASP A 475 28.20 12.23 -27.70
CA ASP A 475 28.23 10.77 -27.36
C ASP A 475 26.97 10.00 -27.84
N ARG A 476 25.95 10.71 -28.31
CA ARG A 476 24.65 10.19 -28.76
C ARG A 476 23.93 9.33 -27.72
N ARG A 477 24.29 9.45 -26.43
CA ARG A 477 23.69 8.71 -25.32
C ARG A 477 23.21 9.61 -24.20
N THR A 478 23.83 10.78 -24.05
CA THR A 478 23.52 11.71 -22.95
C THR A 478 22.62 12.82 -23.42
N LEU A 479 21.48 12.99 -22.77
CA LEU A 479 20.62 14.17 -22.89
C LEU A 479 20.91 15.12 -21.74
N ILE A 480 21.12 16.39 -22.03
CA ILE A 480 21.31 17.48 -21.05
C ILE A 480 20.04 18.29 -20.97
N PHE A 481 19.63 18.64 -19.76
CA PHE A 481 18.43 19.44 -19.48
C PHE A 481 18.80 20.76 -18.81
N PRO A 482 19.04 21.81 -19.60
CA PRO A 482 19.65 23.06 -19.10
C PRO A 482 18.67 24.01 -18.39
N GLY A 483 17.38 23.76 -18.47
CA GLY A 483 16.32 24.66 -17.99
C GLY A 483 15.56 24.17 -16.80
N SER A 484 14.64 24.98 -16.30
CA SER A 484 13.65 24.54 -15.29
C SER A 484 12.63 23.62 -15.94
N LEU A 485 12.51 22.40 -15.44
CA LEU A 485 11.61 21.38 -15.93
C LEU A 485 10.39 21.21 -15.02
N PRO A 486 9.30 20.64 -15.53
CA PRO A 486 8.11 20.32 -14.73
C PRO A 486 8.24 19.06 -13.84
N LEU A 487 9.46 18.60 -13.63
CA LEU A 487 9.79 17.44 -12.79
C LEU A 487 11.15 17.64 -12.11
N ASP A 488 11.32 17.04 -10.92
CA ASP A 488 12.53 17.18 -10.13
C ASP A 488 13.65 16.27 -10.66
N SER A 489 14.89 16.75 -10.58
CA SER A 489 16.08 15.91 -10.71
C SER A 489 16.45 15.23 -9.38
N ILE A 490 17.24 14.17 -9.48
CA ILE A 490 17.78 13.45 -8.32
C ILE A 490 19.23 13.88 -8.12
N SER A 491 19.53 14.49 -6.97
CA SER A 491 20.90 14.90 -6.63
C SER A 491 21.74 13.71 -6.12
N ALA A 492 23.06 13.89 -6.13
CA ALA A 492 23.99 12.88 -5.56
C ALA A 492 23.69 12.61 -4.07
N GLU A 493 23.33 13.65 -3.30
CA GLU A 493 22.94 13.53 -1.90
C GLU A 493 21.63 12.77 -1.72
N GLN A 494 20.67 12.96 -2.61
CA GLN A 494 19.41 12.20 -2.60
C GLN A 494 19.63 10.72 -2.97
N MET A 495 20.56 10.43 -3.91
CA MET A 495 20.89 9.05 -4.26
C MET A 495 21.56 8.30 -3.11
N PHE A 496 22.44 8.98 -2.38
CA PHE A 496 23.24 8.39 -1.30
C PHE A 496 23.19 9.30 -0.07
N PRO A 497 22.04 9.33 0.63
CA PRO A 497 21.86 10.18 1.78
C PRO A 497 22.72 9.70 2.97
N PRO A 498 23.04 10.59 3.94
CA PRO A 498 23.71 10.22 5.17
C PRO A 498 23.00 9.07 5.91
N SER A 499 23.77 8.29 6.69
CA SER A 499 23.27 7.07 7.35
C SER A 499 22.14 7.28 8.37
N ASP A 500 21.93 8.51 8.83
CA ASP A 500 20.87 8.90 9.74
C ASP A 500 19.61 9.48 9.06
N THR A 501 19.61 9.53 7.72
CA THR A 501 18.48 10.07 6.94
C THR A 501 17.25 9.17 7.05
N PRO A 502 16.10 9.68 7.54
CA PRO A 502 14.86 8.92 7.58
C PRO A 502 14.40 8.49 6.18
N ASN A 503 13.67 7.36 6.11
CA ASN A 503 13.10 6.84 4.86
C ASN A 503 14.14 6.57 3.75
N SER A 504 15.35 6.18 4.15
CA SER A 504 16.40 5.69 3.27
C SER A 504 16.79 4.27 3.67
N TYR A 505 17.34 3.50 2.73
CA TYR A 505 17.76 2.13 3.01
C TYR A 505 19.21 2.12 3.50
N ARG A 506 19.48 1.45 4.62
CA ARG A 506 20.81 1.44 5.26
C ARG A 506 21.85 0.68 4.45
N HIS A 507 23.10 1.07 4.63
CA HIS A 507 24.31 0.38 4.20
C HIS A 507 24.49 0.32 2.68
N ARG A 508 24.91 1.43 2.12
CA ARG A 508 25.50 1.45 0.79
C ARG A 508 26.72 0.50 0.75
N ALA A 509 26.80 -0.38 -0.26
CA ALA A 509 27.85 -1.39 -0.35
C ALA A 509 29.26 -0.79 -0.42
N SER A 510 29.44 0.31 -1.15
CA SER A 510 30.74 0.99 -1.31
C SER A 510 31.08 1.96 -0.17
N ASP A 511 30.09 2.42 0.60
CA ASP A 511 30.29 3.35 1.72
C ASP A 511 29.22 3.15 2.82
N PRO A 512 29.54 2.39 3.88
CA PRO A 512 28.62 2.11 4.98
C PRO A 512 28.15 3.34 5.78
N GLN A 513 28.77 4.52 5.58
CA GLN A 513 28.35 5.78 6.21
C GLN A 513 27.21 6.47 5.44
N GLN A 514 26.86 5.94 4.28
CA GLN A 514 25.76 6.42 3.44
C GLN A 514 24.67 5.35 3.34
N ASN A 515 23.47 5.83 3.15
CA ASN A 515 22.30 5.02 2.84
C ASN A 515 22.01 5.05 1.32
N LEU A 516 20.98 4.34 0.91
CA LEU A 516 20.48 4.31 -0.47
C LEU A 516 19.12 5.01 -0.55
N LEU A 517 18.87 5.68 -1.65
CA LEU A 517 17.55 6.19 -1.99
C LEU A 517 16.56 5.02 -2.08
N TYR A 518 15.50 5.06 -1.26
CA TYR A 518 14.42 4.09 -1.27
C TYR A 518 13.09 4.82 -1.17
N GLN A 519 12.34 4.82 -2.25
CA GLN A 519 11.07 5.53 -2.38
C GLN A 519 10.06 4.67 -3.14
N PRO A 520 9.38 3.71 -2.48
CA PRO A 520 8.32 2.93 -3.10
C PRO A 520 7.10 3.80 -3.44
N GLY A 521 6.19 3.28 -4.26
CA GLY A 521 5.00 3.98 -4.70
C GLY A 521 5.27 4.91 -5.90
N ARG A 522 4.63 6.08 -5.91
CA ARG A 522 4.66 6.92 -7.13
C ARG A 522 5.86 7.84 -7.28
N TRP A 523 6.75 7.92 -6.27
CA TRP A 523 7.83 8.90 -6.24
C TRP A 523 8.74 8.87 -7.49
N PHE A 524 9.13 7.66 -7.94
CA PHE A 524 9.92 7.49 -9.16
C PHE A 524 9.11 7.80 -10.42
N HIS A 525 7.82 7.39 -10.47
CA HIS A 525 6.95 7.65 -11.62
C HIS A 525 6.75 9.15 -11.87
N ASP A 526 6.68 9.95 -10.80
CA ASP A 526 6.55 11.41 -10.90
C ASP A 526 7.85 12.09 -11.39
N ARG A 527 8.99 11.36 -11.41
CA ARG A 527 10.33 11.85 -11.82
C ARG A 527 10.86 11.19 -13.09
N ASN A 528 10.15 10.23 -13.64
CA ASN A 528 10.56 9.55 -14.86
C ASN A 528 10.21 10.34 -16.11
N ILE A 529 11.13 10.32 -17.05
CA ILE A 529 10.88 10.67 -18.46
C ILE A 529 10.89 9.39 -19.30
N GLU A 530 10.19 9.42 -20.42
CA GLU A 530 10.18 8.36 -21.42
C GLU A 530 10.75 8.91 -22.73
N ILE A 531 11.65 8.14 -23.35
CA ILE A 531 12.39 8.55 -24.53
C ILE A 531 12.17 7.53 -25.65
N ASN A 532 11.66 8.00 -26.80
CA ASN A 532 11.62 7.24 -28.04
C ASN A 532 12.78 7.67 -28.93
N TYR A 533 13.57 6.72 -29.41
CA TYR A 533 14.70 7.05 -30.29
C TYR A 533 15.03 5.93 -31.26
N GLN A 534 15.56 6.33 -32.40
CA GLN A 534 16.15 5.43 -33.39
C GLN A 534 17.60 5.16 -33.03
N ARG A 535 18.00 3.88 -33.00
CA ARG A 535 19.38 3.48 -32.68
C ARG A 535 20.33 3.83 -33.81
N ALA A 536 21.56 4.16 -33.45
CA ALA A 536 22.68 4.29 -34.38
C ALA A 536 23.36 2.91 -34.54
N GLY A 537 23.78 2.58 -35.75
CA GLY A 537 24.54 1.37 -36.03
C GLY A 537 23.70 0.12 -36.39
N GLN A 538 24.39 -0.99 -36.65
CA GLN A 538 23.76 -2.27 -36.96
C GLN A 538 23.40 -3.00 -35.64
N LEU A 539 22.23 -3.66 -35.62
CA LEU A 539 21.73 -4.45 -34.49
C LEU A 539 22.60 -5.69 -34.18
N ALA A 540 23.43 -6.11 -35.13
CA ALA A 540 24.29 -7.29 -35.00
C ALA A 540 25.55 -6.95 -34.14
N GLY A 541 25.49 -7.29 -32.84
CA GLY A 541 26.65 -7.16 -31.92
C GLY A 541 26.29 -6.83 -30.48
N ASP A 542 25.09 -6.35 -30.19
CA ASP A 542 24.70 -5.97 -28.84
C ASP A 542 24.06 -7.14 -28.05
N ALA A 543 23.32 -8.03 -28.70
CA ALA A 543 22.79 -9.24 -28.05
C ALA A 543 23.83 -10.37 -28.13
N PRO A 544 24.04 -11.15 -27.07
CA PRO A 544 24.87 -12.36 -27.10
C PRO A 544 24.37 -13.36 -28.14
N ALA A 545 25.31 -14.00 -28.83
CA ALA A 545 24.98 -14.97 -29.91
C ALA A 545 24.20 -16.21 -29.41
N ASP A 546 24.29 -16.48 -28.10
CA ASP A 546 23.63 -17.59 -27.38
C ASP A 546 22.50 -17.14 -26.45
N SER A 547 21.92 -15.95 -26.69
CA SER A 547 20.81 -15.44 -25.92
C SER A 547 19.59 -16.37 -25.97
N THR A 548 19.02 -16.65 -24.79
CA THR A 548 17.76 -17.41 -24.66
C THR A 548 16.52 -16.55 -24.93
N ASN A 549 16.67 -15.21 -25.06
CA ASN A 549 15.56 -14.30 -25.36
C ASN A 549 15.22 -14.30 -26.86
N CYS A 550 14.86 -15.47 -27.36
CA CYS A 550 14.44 -15.70 -28.73
C CYS A 550 13.32 -16.76 -28.78
N TYR A 551 12.68 -16.92 -29.93
CA TYR A 551 11.61 -17.89 -30.14
C TYR A 551 12.11 -19.33 -29.92
N GLN A 552 11.47 -20.10 -29.01
CA GLN A 552 11.90 -21.42 -28.57
C GLN A 552 10.80 -22.49 -28.79
N PRO A 553 10.37 -22.73 -30.04
CA PRO A 553 9.24 -23.61 -30.35
C PRO A 553 9.46 -25.05 -29.90
N GLU A 554 10.69 -25.55 -29.92
CA GLU A 554 11.00 -26.92 -29.53
C GLU A 554 10.84 -27.16 -28.02
N LEU A 555 10.96 -26.11 -27.21
CA LEU A 555 10.82 -26.21 -25.75
C LEU A 555 9.39 -25.95 -25.26
N MET A 556 8.57 -25.22 -26.03
CA MET A 556 7.22 -24.74 -25.63
C MET A 556 6.11 -25.35 -26.54
N LYS A 557 6.25 -26.60 -26.90
CA LYS A 557 5.39 -27.25 -27.92
C LYS A 557 3.92 -27.26 -27.54
N ARG A 558 3.58 -27.55 -26.31
CA ARG A 558 2.18 -27.69 -25.87
C ARG A 558 1.48 -26.33 -25.86
N THR A 559 2.12 -25.35 -25.26
CA THR A 559 1.64 -23.96 -25.22
C THR A 559 1.47 -23.41 -26.63
N LEU A 560 2.48 -23.55 -27.48
CA LEU A 560 2.43 -23.05 -28.88
C LEU A 560 1.39 -23.76 -29.74
N ALA A 561 1.18 -25.05 -29.53
CA ALA A 561 0.12 -25.78 -30.27
C ALA A 561 -1.27 -25.22 -29.94
N LYS A 562 -1.55 -24.91 -28.69
CA LYS A 562 -2.81 -24.25 -28.30
C LYS A 562 -2.95 -22.86 -28.89
N LEU A 563 -1.90 -22.03 -28.78
CA LEU A 563 -1.89 -20.64 -29.25
C LEU A 563 -2.09 -20.57 -30.76
N GLN A 564 -1.37 -21.40 -31.54
CA GLN A 564 -1.49 -21.47 -33.00
C GLN A 564 -2.88 -21.92 -33.49
N CYS A 565 -3.59 -22.69 -32.66
CA CYS A 565 -4.96 -23.12 -32.94
C CYS A 565 -6.03 -22.14 -32.38
N GLY A 566 -5.65 -21.00 -31.77
CA GLY A 566 -6.57 -20.05 -31.15
C GLY A 566 -7.34 -20.63 -29.97
N GLN A 567 -6.80 -21.66 -29.31
CA GLN A 567 -7.44 -22.29 -28.15
C GLN A 567 -7.22 -21.46 -26.90
N PRO A 568 -8.16 -21.51 -25.95
CA PRO A 568 -7.97 -20.84 -24.65
C PRO A 568 -6.69 -21.31 -23.94
N LEU A 569 -5.96 -20.38 -23.36
CA LEU A 569 -4.73 -20.63 -22.60
C LEU A 569 -4.91 -20.19 -21.15
N HIS A 570 -4.55 -21.05 -20.21
CA HIS A 570 -4.48 -20.71 -18.80
C HIS A 570 -3.01 -20.55 -18.35
N ILE A 571 -2.64 -19.33 -17.97
CA ILE A 571 -1.32 -19.00 -17.46
C ILE A 571 -1.38 -18.93 -15.94
N ALA A 572 -0.48 -19.63 -15.24
CA ALA A 572 -0.30 -19.47 -13.81
C ALA A 572 1.12 -19.00 -13.48
N ILE A 573 1.25 -18.09 -12.52
CA ILE A 573 2.53 -17.50 -12.12
C ILE A 573 2.84 -17.85 -10.68
N SER A 574 4.03 -18.41 -10.47
CA SER A 574 4.67 -18.62 -9.17
C SER A 574 5.88 -17.68 -9.10
N GLY A 575 5.84 -16.69 -8.20
CA GLY A 575 6.87 -15.66 -8.18
C GLY A 575 6.85 -14.79 -6.92
N ASP A 576 7.64 -13.74 -6.96
CA ASP A 576 7.84 -12.78 -5.87
C ASP A 576 7.12 -11.44 -6.11
N SER A 577 7.57 -10.39 -5.43
CA SER A 577 7.02 -9.03 -5.53
C SER A 577 7.03 -8.45 -6.95
N ILE A 578 8.02 -8.79 -7.77
CA ILE A 578 8.09 -8.33 -9.16
C ILE A 578 6.89 -8.90 -9.96
N SER A 579 6.56 -10.16 -9.70
CA SER A 579 5.43 -10.85 -10.34
C SER A 579 4.06 -10.39 -9.81
N THR A 580 3.99 -9.75 -8.63
CA THR A 580 2.76 -9.07 -8.20
C THR A 580 2.51 -7.75 -8.93
N GLY A 581 3.43 -7.31 -9.78
CA GLY A 581 3.41 -6.00 -10.43
C GLY A 581 3.86 -4.85 -9.53
N LEU A 582 4.50 -5.15 -8.38
CA LEU A 582 4.89 -4.12 -7.43
C LEU A 582 5.82 -3.09 -8.08
N ASP A 583 5.55 -1.83 -7.80
CA ASP A 583 6.18 -0.63 -8.38
C ASP A 583 5.99 -0.43 -9.91
N ALA A 584 5.08 -1.17 -10.57
CA ALA A 584 4.47 -0.69 -11.82
C ALA A 584 3.58 0.52 -11.51
N SER A 585 3.44 1.45 -12.47
CA SER A 585 2.65 2.67 -12.25
C SER A 585 1.18 2.40 -11.95
N PHE A 586 0.63 1.30 -12.44
CA PHE A 586 -0.70 0.82 -12.08
C PHE A 586 -0.81 0.54 -10.57
N VAL A 587 0.10 -0.26 -10.02
CA VAL A 587 0.11 -0.64 -8.61
C VAL A 587 0.48 0.56 -7.72
N SER A 588 1.32 1.45 -8.21
CA SER A 588 1.73 2.69 -7.53
C SER A 588 0.74 3.84 -7.67
N PHE A 589 -0.41 3.65 -8.35
CA PHE A 589 -1.41 4.68 -8.67
C PHE A 589 -0.82 5.96 -9.28
N ALA A 590 0.18 5.80 -10.09
CA ALA A 590 0.78 6.86 -10.85
C ALA A 590 0.37 6.76 -12.33
N PRO A 591 0.13 7.85 -13.04
CA PRO A 591 0.08 7.80 -14.50
C PRO A 591 1.42 7.26 -15.06
N PRO A 592 1.39 6.50 -16.15
CA PRO A 592 0.26 6.20 -17.05
C PRO A 592 -0.58 5.00 -16.65
N TYR A 593 -0.47 4.47 -15.45
CA TYR A 593 -1.24 3.31 -14.93
C TYR A 593 -0.98 2.03 -15.72
N GLN A 594 0.25 1.82 -16.14
CA GLN A 594 0.66 0.61 -16.82
C GLN A 594 0.66 -0.57 -15.85
N MET A 595 0.07 -1.68 -16.25
CA MET A 595 0.05 -2.92 -15.47
C MET A 595 1.44 -3.56 -15.35
N GLY A 596 1.58 -4.48 -14.41
CA GLY A 596 2.75 -5.33 -14.28
C GLY A 596 2.91 -6.29 -15.48
N TYR A 597 4.07 -6.93 -15.59
CA TYR A 597 4.37 -7.80 -16.70
C TYR A 597 3.39 -8.99 -16.86
N PRO A 598 2.80 -9.57 -15.78
CA PRO A 598 1.86 -10.68 -15.93
C PRO A 598 0.67 -10.35 -16.81
N GLU A 599 0.04 -9.22 -16.54
CA GLU A 599 -1.12 -8.74 -17.30
C GLU A 599 -0.73 -8.29 -18.70
N LEU A 600 0.45 -7.66 -18.85
CA LEU A 600 0.97 -7.27 -20.17
C LEU A 600 1.20 -8.49 -21.08
N VAL A 601 1.79 -9.56 -20.54
CA VAL A 601 2.02 -10.82 -21.27
C VAL A 601 0.69 -11.46 -21.68
N ALA A 602 -0.22 -11.61 -20.71
CA ALA A 602 -1.51 -12.24 -20.96
C ALA A 602 -2.32 -11.48 -22.02
N ALA A 603 -2.37 -10.15 -21.91
CA ALA A 603 -3.06 -9.28 -22.87
C ALA A 603 -2.45 -9.38 -24.29
N GLN A 604 -1.10 -9.36 -24.39
CA GLN A 604 -0.43 -9.46 -25.68
C GLN A 604 -0.61 -10.82 -26.34
N ILE A 605 -0.55 -11.91 -25.58
CA ILE A 605 -0.83 -13.27 -26.09
C ILE A 605 -2.26 -13.33 -26.60
N GLN A 606 -3.23 -12.84 -25.84
CA GLN A 606 -4.64 -12.83 -26.22
C GLN A 606 -4.85 -12.12 -27.58
N ASP A 607 -4.23 -10.96 -27.75
CA ASP A 607 -4.32 -10.17 -28.99
C ASP A 607 -3.59 -10.85 -30.15
N THR A 608 -2.36 -11.31 -29.93
CA THR A 608 -1.50 -11.88 -30.98
C THR A 608 -2.08 -13.17 -31.60
N PHE A 609 -2.67 -14.02 -30.74
CA PHE A 609 -3.18 -15.34 -31.16
C PHE A 609 -4.71 -15.39 -31.27
N ASN A 610 -5.38 -14.28 -31.02
CA ASN A 610 -6.86 -14.19 -31.01
C ASN A 610 -7.50 -15.32 -30.19
N CYS A 611 -7.01 -15.56 -28.98
CA CYS A 611 -7.46 -16.60 -28.07
C CYS A 611 -7.86 -15.99 -26.71
N GLN A 612 -8.65 -16.70 -25.92
CA GLN A 612 -8.90 -16.31 -24.52
C GLN A 612 -7.71 -16.68 -23.64
N VAL A 613 -7.26 -15.75 -22.79
CA VAL A 613 -6.21 -16.01 -21.81
C VAL A 613 -6.77 -15.83 -20.39
N ALA A 614 -6.70 -16.90 -19.60
CA ALA A 614 -6.94 -16.85 -18.15
C ALA A 614 -5.61 -16.68 -17.44
N LEU A 615 -5.54 -15.79 -16.45
CA LEU A 615 -4.35 -15.52 -15.66
C LEU A 615 -4.61 -15.82 -14.17
N THR A 616 -3.85 -16.75 -13.61
CA THR A 616 -3.80 -17.01 -12.16
C THR A 616 -2.45 -16.58 -11.62
N ASN A 617 -2.39 -15.43 -10.98
CA ASN A 617 -1.16 -14.93 -10.37
C ASN A 617 -1.11 -15.31 -8.88
N ARG A 618 -0.18 -16.20 -8.52
CA ARG A 618 0.06 -16.68 -7.16
C ARG A 618 1.33 -16.11 -6.53
N ALA A 619 1.93 -15.13 -7.18
CA ALA A 619 3.10 -14.44 -6.67
C ALA A 619 2.79 -13.74 -5.33
N VAL A 620 3.77 -13.72 -4.44
CA VAL A 620 3.67 -13.05 -3.13
C VAL A 620 4.94 -12.25 -2.88
N ALA A 621 4.78 -10.99 -2.51
CA ALA A 621 5.92 -10.13 -2.19
C ALA A 621 6.79 -10.72 -1.07
N GLY A 622 8.11 -10.68 -1.27
CA GLY A 622 9.08 -11.24 -0.33
C GLY A 622 9.36 -12.73 -0.47
N TRP A 623 8.62 -13.47 -1.32
CA TRP A 623 8.83 -14.91 -1.48
C TRP A 623 10.13 -15.24 -2.22
N SER A 624 10.73 -16.37 -1.80
CA SER A 624 11.83 -17.07 -2.45
C SER A 624 11.31 -18.33 -3.19
N VAL A 625 12.16 -18.98 -3.96
CA VAL A 625 11.81 -20.26 -4.62
C VAL A 625 11.39 -21.35 -3.64
N ALA A 626 11.89 -21.32 -2.40
CA ALA A 626 11.48 -22.26 -1.36
C ALA A 626 10.01 -22.08 -0.94
N ASN A 627 9.50 -20.85 -0.95
CA ASN A 627 8.07 -20.59 -0.73
C ASN A 627 7.23 -21.10 -1.90
N GLY A 628 7.73 -20.97 -3.14
CA GLY A 628 7.09 -21.56 -4.32
C GLY A 628 6.91 -23.07 -4.20
N ASN A 629 7.89 -23.80 -3.64
CA ASN A 629 7.78 -25.22 -3.36
C ASN A 629 6.67 -25.56 -2.36
N GLN A 630 6.35 -24.65 -1.45
CA GLN A 630 5.26 -24.83 -0.46
C GLN A 630 3.87 -24.55 -1.05
N ASP A 631 3.77 -23.74 -2.11
CA ASP A 631 2.49 -23.35 -2.74
C ASP A 631 2.08 -24.22 -3.94
N THR A 632 2.78 -25.32 -4.20
CA THR A 632 2.57 -26.16 -5.39
C THR A 632 1.15 -26.71 -5.52
N GLU A 633 0.49 -27.10 -4.43
CA GLU A 633 -0.86 -27.69 -4.47
C GLU A 633 -1.90 -26.70 -5.02
N ALA A 634 -1.82 -25.41 -4.66
CA ALA A 634 -2.73 -24.41 -5.19
C ALA A 634 -2.50 -24.14 -6.67
N MET A 635 -1.24 -24.14 -7.12
CA MET A 635 -0.88 -24.05 -8.54
C MET A 635 -1.41 -25.25 -9.33
N ILE A 636 -1.25 -26.48 -8.79
CA ILE A 636 -1.73 -27.72 -9.43
C ILE A 636 -3.26 -27.73 -9.54
N ALA A 637 -3.95 -27.26 -8.48
CA ALA A 637 -5.42 -27.18 -8.48
C ALA A 637 -5.96 -26.23 -9.55
N ALA A 638 -5.21 -25.22 -9.93
CA ALA A 638 -5.56 -24.28 -11.00
C ALA A 638 -5.50 -24.91 -12.41
N ARG A 639 -4.77 -26.02 -12.59
CA ARG A 639 -4.58 -26.72 -13.89
C ARG A 639 -4.17 -25.79 -15.04
N PRO A 640 -3.07 -25.05 -14.92
CA PRO A 640 -2.60 -24.17 -15.98
C PRO A 640 -2.05 -24.96 -17.18
N ASP A 641 -2.04 -24.30 -18.33
CA ASP A 641 -1.38 -24.78 -19.56
C ASP A 641 0.08 -24.31 -19.64
N LEU A 642 0.34 -23.11 -19.08
CA LEU A 642 1.66 -22.51 -18.98
C LEU A 642 1.91 -22.07 -17.53
N ILE A 643 3.04 -22.52 -16.97
CA ILE A 643 3.49 -22.13 -15.62
C ILE A 643 4.70 -21.21 -15.79
N ILE A 644 4.61 -20.00 -15.27
CA ILE A 644 5.74 -19.06 -15.18
C ILE A 644 6.33 -19.12 -13.77
N ILE A 645 7.62 -19.45 -13.65
CA ILE A 645 8.35 -19.49 -12.39
C ILE A 645 9.35 -18.33 -12.38
N ALA A 646 9.14 -17.34 -11.53
CA ALA A 646 9.89 -16.08 -11.49
C ALA A 646 10.35 -15.71 -10.09
N TYR A 647 11.43 -16.37 -9.65
CA TYR A 647 12.12 -16.12 -8.39
C TYR A 647 13.58 -15.75 -8.64
N GLY A 648 14.28 -15.30 -7.60
CA GLY A 648 15.72 -15.02 -7.64
C GLY A 648 16.09 -13.72 -6.94
N MET A 649 15.24 -12.71 -6.98
CA MET A 649 15.53 -11.42 -6.35
C MET A 649 15.72 -11.55 -4.83
N ASN A 650 14.88 -12.32 -4.16
CA ASN A 650 14.98 -12.58 -2.73
C ASN A 650 15.89 -13.75 -2.36
N ASP A 651 16.31 -14.54 -3.37
CA ASP A 651 17.17 -15.71 -3.17
C ASP A 651 18.66 -15.36 -3.26
N VAL A 652 19.02 -14.38 -4.09
CA VAL A 652 20.40 -14.09 -4.49
C VAL A 652 21.27 -13.62 -3.32
N GLY A 653 20.68 -12.99 -2.31
CA GLY A 653 21.34 -12.60 -1.07
C GLY A 653 21.90 -13.77 -0.26
N ARG A 654 21.35 -14.97 -0.46
CA ARG A 654 21.86 -16.22 0.14
C ARG A 654 23.24 -16.60 -0.35
N ARG A 655 23.64 -16.13 -1.55
CA ARG A 655 24.93 -16.45 -2.21
C ARG A 655 25.17 -17.95 -2.43
N ASP A 656 24.10 -18.73 -2.64
CA ASP A 656 24.12 -20.19 -2.79
C ASP A 656 23.37 -20.62 -4.07
N PRO A 657 24.05 -20.60 -5.24
CA PRO A 657 23.44 -21.00 -6.51
C PRO A 657 23.05 -22.48 -6.54
N ASP A 658 23.79 -23.35 -5.83
CA ASP A 658 23.50 -24.79 -5.82
C ASP A 658 22.18 -25.07 -5.07
N TRP A 659 21.95 -24.41 -3.94
CA TRP A 659 20.70 -24.47 -3.21
C TRP A 659 19.53 -23.95 -4.08
N TYR A 660 19.71 -22.82 -4.74
CA TYR A 660 18.69 -22.25 -5.63
C TYR A 660 18.34 -23.20 -6.78
N ALA A 661 19.37 -23.79 -7.40
CA ALA A 661 19.21 -24.81 -8.43
C ALA A 661 18.45 -26.03 -7.94
N GLN A 662 18.77 -26.51 -6.71
CA GLN A 662 18.07 -27.64 -6.10
C GLN A 662 16.59 -27.32 -5.87
N GLN A 663 16.28 -26.18 -5.29
CA GLN A 663 14.88 -25.75 -5.03
C GLN A 663 14.09 -25.58 -6.33
N THR A 664 14.68 -24.93 -7.34
CA THR A 664 14.03 -24.74 -8.62
C THR A 664 13.82 -26.09 -9.36
N ARG A 665 14.79 -26.96 -9.33
CA ARG A 665 14.66 -28.32 -9.89
C ARG A 665 13.53 -29.09 -9.24
N GLN A 666 13.40 -29.02 -7.93
CA GLN A 666 12.31 -29.65 -7.17
C GLN A 666 10.95 -29.10 -7.63
N LEU A 667 10.82 -27.79 -7.74
CA LEU A 667 9.59 -27.12 -8.16
C LEU A 667 9.19 -27.53 -9.60
N VAL A 668 10.14 -27.49 -10.53
CA VAL A 668 9.95 -27.92 -11.92
C VAL A 668 9.53 -29.39 -11.99
N ALA A 669 10.25 -30.29 -11.29
CA ALA A 669 9.93 -31.72 -11.27
C ALA A 669 8.54 -32.02 -10.70
N THR A 670 8.12 -31.27 -9.67
CA THR A 670 6.77 -31.39 -9.10
C THR A 670 5.71 -31.03 -10.14
N PHE A 671 5.86 -29.91 -10.84
CA PHE A 671 4.90 -29.51 -11.87
C PHE A 671 4.91 -30.46 -13.08
N GLN A 672 6.08 -30.86 -13.58
CA GLN A 672 6.16 -31.83 -14.68
C GLN A 672 5.50 -33.17 -14.33
N SER A 673 5.64 -33.64 -13.07
CA SER A 673 5.01 -34.88 -12.63
C SER A 673 3.48 -34.76 -12.46
N ARG A 674 3.01 -33.64 -11.94
CA ARG A 674 1.60 -33.44 -11.55
C ARG A 674 0.77 -32.79 -12.67
N LEU A 675 1.43 -32.05 -13.58
CA LEU A 675 0.83 -31.33 -14.71
C LEU A 675 1.61 -31.63 -15.99
N PRO A 676 1.64 -32.90 -16.48
CA PRO A 676 2.49 -33.29 -17.60
C PRO A 676 2.13 -32.61 -18.93
N GLU A 677 0.93 -32.03 -19.04
CA GLU A 677 0.47 -31.29 -20.22
C GLU A 677 0.82 -29.80 -20.19
N ALA A 678 1.30 -29.27 -19.07
CA ALA A 678 1.72 -27.89 -18.98
C ALA A 678 3.18 -27.71 -19.43
N ASP A 679 3.48 -26.59 -20.09
CA ASP A 679 4.84 -26.12 -20.27
C ASP A 679 5.24 -25.18 -19.14
N ILE A 680 6.55 -25.09 -18.86
CA ILE A 680 7.12 -24.26 -17.80
C ILE A 680 8.04 -23.22 -18.42
N LEU A 681 7.86 -21.96 -18.07
CA LEU A 681 8.76 -20.87 -18.44
C LEU A 681 9.46 -20.34 -17.17
N LEU A 682 10.76 -20.60 -17.09
CA LEU A 682 11.62 -20.02 -16.06
C LEU A 682 11.93 -18.58 -16.43
N VAL A 683 11.99 -17.70 -15.42
CA VAL A 683 12.37 -16.30 -15.60
C VAL A 683 13.58 -16.01 -14.71
N ALA A 684 14.73 -15.72 -15.32
CA ALA A 684 15.88 -15.21 -14.59
C ALA A 684 15.62 -13.77 -14.19
N SER A 685 15.83 -13.45 -12.91
CA SER A 685 15.48 -12.13 -12.35
C SER A 685 16.32 -10.99 -12.95
N MET A 686 15.75 -9.79 -12.97
CA MET A 686 16.50 -8.54 -13.18
C MET A 686 17.62 -8.39 -12.14
N LEU A 687 18.56 -7.45 -12.35
CA LEU A 687 19.57 -7.09 -11.36
C LEU A 687 18.99 -6.08 -10.36
N GLY A 688 19.27 -6.28 -9.06
CA GLY A 688 19.07 -5.26 -8.05
C GLY A 688 20.08 -4.11 -8.16
N ASN A 689 19.85 -3.02 -7.43
CA ASN A 689 20.80 -1.90 -7.36
C ASN A 689 22.19 -2.39 -6.91
N ALA A 690 23.23 -1.98 -7.63
CA ALA A 690 24.62 -2.42 -7.40
C ALA A 690 25.13 -2.09 -5.99
N GLU A 691 24.64 -1.01 -5.42
CA GLU A 691 25.03 -0.53 -4.12
C GLU A 691 24.21 -1.16 -2.96
N TRP A 692 23.24 -2.02 -3.28
CA TRP A 692 22.45 -2.71 -2.27
C TRP A 692 23.06 -4.06 -1.90
N ILE A 693 23.54 -4.18 -0.66
CA ILE A 693 24.33 -5.34 -0.19
C ILE A 693 23.57 -6.68 -0.24
N HIS A 694 22.21 -6.63 -0.23
CA HIS A 694 21.36 -7.83 -0.23
C HIS A 694 21.15 -8.44 -1.60
N THR A 695 21.50 -7.72 -2.67
CA THR A 695 21.42 -8.22 -4.05
C THR A 695 22.79 -8.20 -4.72
N PRO A 696 23.73 -9.06 -4.26
CA PRO A 696 25.07 -9.08 -4.78
C PRO A 696 25.08 -9.37 -6.27
N ARG A 697 25.46 -8.35 -7.06
CA ARG A 697 25.27 -8.33 -8.53
C ARG A 697 25.96 -9.49 -9.23
N GLU A 698 27.08 -9.92 -8.73
CA GLU A 698 27.86 -11.05 -9.27
C GLU A 698 27.15 -12.40 -9.15
N MET A 699 26.15 -12.50 -8.27
CA MET A 699 25.41 -13.73 -8.03
C MET A 699 24.29 -13.96 -9.07
N PHE A 700 23.72 -12.91 -9.62
CA PHE A 700 22.60 -13.05 -10.57
C PHE A 700 22.96 -13.90 -11.80
N ALA A 701 24.14 -13.66 -12.40
CA ALA A 701 24.60 -14.47 -13.53
C ALA A 701 24.75 -15.93 -13.15
N ARG A 702 25.27 -16.24 -11.95
CA ARG A 702 25.42 -17.60 -11.44
C ARG A 702 24.08 -18.29 -11.23
N TYR A 703 23.10 -17.58 -10.69
CA TYR A 703 21.72 -18.10 -10.51
C TYR A 703 21.04 -18.34 -11.86
N ARG A 704 21.16 -17.39 -12.81
CA ARG A 704 20.69 -17.55 -14.18
C ARG A 704 21.30 -18.78 -14.87
N ASP A 705 22.61 -19.00 -14.72
CA ASP A 705 23.30 -20.14 -15.32
C ASP A 705 22.79 -21.48 -14.78
N GLU A 706 22.36 -21.53 -13.52
CA GLU A 706 21.69 -22.70 -12.96
C GLU A 706 20.29 -22.93 -13.59
N LEU A 707 19.54 -21.87 -13.88
CA LEU A 707 18.25 -21.99 -14.60
C LEU A 707 18.46 -22.52 -16.03
N ARG A 708 19.50 -22.06 -16.72
CA ARG A 708 19.83 -22.56 -18.08
C ARG A 708 20.04 -24.08 -18.12
N LYS A 709 20.59 -24.66 -17.07
CA LYS A 709 20.79 -26.13 -16.99
C LYS A 709 19.48 -26.91 -16.83
N LEU A 710 18.40 -26.25 -16.47
CA LEU A 710 17.06 -26.86 -16.29
C LEU A 710 16.22 -26.80 -17.57
N THR A 711 16.67 -26.06 -18.60
CA THR A 711 15.94 -25.97 -19.86
C THR A 711 15.96 -27.29 -20.64
N GLY A 712 14.87 -27.57 -21.36
CA GLY A 712 14.67 -28.78 -22.13
C GLY A 712 13.23 -28.90 -22.62
N PRO A 713 12.82 -30.01 -23.22
CA PRO A 713 11.45 -30.17 -23.70
C PRO A 713 10.41 -29.88 -22.61
N GLY A 714 9.55 -28.88 -22.81
CA GLY A 714 8.56 -28.39 -21.85
C GLY A 714 9.10 -27.44 -20.78
N VAL A 715 10.37 -27.00 -20.87
CA VAL A 715 10.96 -26.00 -19.96
C VAL A 715 11.84 -25.02 -20.74
N ALA A 716 11.43 -23.77 -20.83
CA ALA A 716 12.18 -22.68 -21.48
C ALA A 716 12.65 -21.64 -20.45
N LEU A 717 13.51 -20.71 -20.88
CA LEU A 717 14.05 -19.63 -20.06
C LEU A 717 13.91 -18.28 -20.75
N ALA A 718 13.32 -17.30 -20.05
CA ALA A 718 13.40 -15.87 -20.34
C ALA A 718 14.45 -15.23 -19.43
N ASP A 719 15.49 -14.60 -20.00
CA ASP A 719 16.68 -14.15 -19.29
C ASP A 719 16.70 -12.62 -19.09
N LEU A 720 16.10 -12.14 -18.01
CA LEU A 720 16.13 -10.72 -17.64
C LEU A 720 17.50 -10.30 -17.08
N THR A 721 18.24 -11.23 -16.50
CA THR A 721 19.61 -10.95 -16.02
C THR A 721 20.49 -10.46 -17.17
N GLU A 722 20.42 -11.12 -18.33
CA GLU A 722 21.14 -10.72 -19.55
C GLU A 722 20.69 -9.32 -20.04
N VAL A 723 19.38 -9.10 -20.12
CA VAL A 723 18.81 -7.81 -20.56
C VAL A 723 19.28 -6.66 -19.65
N TRP A 724 19.20 -6.85 -18.33
CA TRP A 724 19.67 -5.83 -17.39
C TRP A 724 21.18 -5.58 -17.47
N GLN A 725 21.99 -6.64 -17.60
CA GLN A 725 23.44 -6.50 -17.82
C GLN A 725 23.77 -5.68 -19.06
N LEU A 726 23.00 -5.87 -20.14
CA LEU A 726 23.18 -5.08 -21.37
C LEU A 726 22.85 -3.60 -21.18
N LEU A 727 21.68 -3.29 -20.60
CA LEU A 727 21.22 -1.92 -20.44
C LEU A 727 22.06 -1.15 -19.43
N LEU A 728 22.43 -1.76 -18.31
CA LEU A 728 23.24 -1.13 -17.25
C LEU A 728 24.71 -0.91 -17.61
N ARG A 729 25.16 -1.29 -18.82
CA ARG A 729 26.45 -0.83 -19.35
C ARG A 729 26.50 0.69 -19.51
N HIS A 730 25.33 1.31 -19.73
CA HIS A 730 25.22 2.72 -20.05
C HIS A 730 24.18 3.48 -19.23
N LYS A 731 23.22 2.79 -18.64
CA LYS A 731 22.17 3.38 -17.78
C LYS A 731 22.53 3.33 -16.31
N HIS A 732 21.88 4.17 -15.53
CA HIS A 732 21.94 4.13 -14.08
C HIS A 732 20.91 3.13 -13.53
N ASP A 733 21.18 2.50 -12.38
CA ASP A 733 20.23 1.60 -11.73
C ASP A 733 18.86 2.26 -11.50
N LEU A 734 18.86 3.54 -11.12
CA LEU A 734 17.63 4.29 -10.88
C LEU A 734 16.74 4.51 -12.11
N ASP A 735 17.29 4.35 -13.33
CA ASP A 735 16.52 4.47 -14.56
C ASP A 735 15.54 3.31 -14.78
N LEU A 736 15.82 2.15 -14.18
CA LEU A 736 15.10 0.91 -14.42
C LEU A 736 14.24 0.45 -13.22
N THR A 737 14.28 1.17 -12.11
CA THR A 737 13.61 0.80 -10.88
C THR A 737 12.48 1.77 -10.51
N GLY A 738 11.41 1.25 -9.90
CA GLY A 738 10.30 2.03 -9.37
C GLY A 738 10.43 2.35 -7.86
N ASN A 739 11.43 1.79 -7.16
CA ASN A 739 11.63 2.03 -5.73
C ASN A 739 13.06 2.44 -5.31
N GLY A 740 14.01 2.41 -6.26
CA GLY A 740 15.42 2.70 -6.02
C GLY A 740 16.30 1.47 -5.79
N LEU A 741 15.74 0.27 -5.55
CA LEU A 741 16.49 -0.92 -5.16
C LEU A 741 16.29 -2.12 -6.11
N ASN A 742 15.10 -2.73 -6.09
CA ASN A 742 14.92 -4.10 -6.60
C ASN A 742 13.61 -4.36 -7.35
N HIS A 743 12.73 -3.39 -7.48
CA HIS A 743 11.51 -3.55 -8.28
C HIS A 743 11.62 -2.76 -9.57
N PRO A 744 11.19 -3.31 -10.71
CA PRO A 744 11.22 -2.60 -11.97
C PRO A 744 10.17 -1.49 -12.02
N ASN A 745 10.46 -0.42 -12.75
CA ASN A 745 9.46 0.57 -13.14
C ASN A 745 8.66 0.08 -14.37
N ASP A 746 7.82 0.92 -14.96
CA ASP A 746 7.01 0.55 -16.13
C ASP A 746 7.84 0.04 -17.31
N PHE A 747 8.97 0.67 -17.61
CA PHE A 747 9.86 0.19 -18.66
C PHE A 747 10.45 -1.16 -18.30
N GLY A 748 10.85 -1.36 -17.04
CA GLY A 748 11.33 -2.64 -16.57
C GLY A 748 10.27 -3.75 -16.68
N HIS A 749 9.01 -3.47 -16.34
CA HIS A 749 7.91 -4.42 -16.56
C HIS A 749 7.68 -4.74 -18.05
N ARG A 750 7.84 -3.74 -18.94
CA ARG A 750 7.83 -4.02 -20.40
C ARG A 750 8.97 -4.93 -20.83
N LEU A 751 10.18 -4.73 -20.29
CA LEU A 751 11.31 -5.64 -20.58
C LEU A 751 11.03 -7.08 -20.15
N TYR A 752 10.41 -7.29 -18.97
CA TYR A 752 9.93 -8.62 -18.55
C TYR A 752 8.94 -9.20 -19.55
N ALA A 753 7.93 -8.42 -19.94
CA ALA A 753 6.95 -8.86 -20.91
C ALA A 753 7.60 -9.19 -22.28
N GLN A 754 8.50 -8.34 -22.76
CA GLN A 754 9.23 -8.55 -24.01
C GLN A 754 10.09 -9.83 -23.98
N ALA A 755 10.79 -10.12 -22.87
CA ALA A 755 11.60 -11.32 -22.75
C ALA A 755 10.74 -12.60 -22.74
N ILE A 756 9.64 -12.60 -22.01
CA ILE A 756 8.70 -13.72 -21.97
C ILE A 756 8.05 -13.93 -23.35
N LEU A 757 7.57 -12.86 -23.99
CA LEU A 757 6.94 -12.92 -25.30
C LEU A 757 7.92 -13.34 -26.40
N SER A 758 9.20 -12.97 -26.31
CA SER A 758 10.22 -13.40 -27.29
C SER A 758 10.43 -14.91 -27.33
N VAL A 759 10.15 -15.62 -26.23
CA VAL A 759 10.17 -17.09 -26.16
C VAL A 759 8.96 -17.71 -26.87
N LEU A 760 7.80 -17.05 -26.82
CA LEU A 760 6.50 -17.59 -27.25
C LEU A 760 6.05 -17.10 -28.64
N VAL A 761 6.55 -15.95 -29.09
CA VAL A 761 6.10 -15.32 -30.35
C VAL A 761 7.25 -15.22 -31.32
N GLU A 762 7.05 -15.77 -32.50
CA GLU A 762 8.01 -15.67 -33.59
C GLU A 762 8.06 -14.24 -34.12
N LYS A 763 9.25 -13.67 -34.21
CA LYS A 763 9.44 -12.35 -34.82
C LYS A 763 9.21 -12.43 -36.31
N LYS A 764 8.17 -11.76 -36.79
CA LYS A 764 7.87 -11.67 -38.24
C LYS A 764 8.85 -10.79 -38.99
#